data_7d4b9e479ab9f11ac97d4af0f9e91025
#
_entry.id   7d4b9e479ab9f11ac97d4af0f9e91025
#
_cell.length_a   1.000
_cell.length_b   1.000
_cell.length_c   1.000
_cell.angle_alpha   90.00
_cell.angle_beta   90.00
_cell.angle_gamma   90.00
#
_symmetry.space_group_name_H-M   'P 1'
#
loop_
_entity.id
_entity.type
_entity.pdbx_description
1 polymer ?
#
loop_
_entity_poly.entity_id
_entity_poly.type
_entity_poly.pdbx_seq_one_letter_code
_entity_poly.pdbx_strand_id
1 'polypeptide(L)'
;MDNKIKRIEELIDEINVHNHNYYVLNEPKITDYDFDMLLKELEALEKETGYVKDYSPTQRVGSDILNSFSDVKRDVMMGSIENCYDRDELHAWLKKYDMFGTFILEPKYDGTSCSIIYKNGVISVASTRGNGYVGSDITENVKTIKNVPLKLDIIGDLKNDWHYEGIYVPDEIEIRGEILLPKSELKRINIEREKQGLPVFANERNAAAGSIKQQDSRVTASRNLIFKPYRVICNDHEFTKKYLQSQHMALDVATIFGFSDVFYVRCVDSYTVQSMLTEFENRFLNEQDYCMDGAVIKVDDRLAQNAIGSTNKTPKWAKAFKFKQEQASTKLNSITVQLGMSGQLGFVGELDPVEVDGSVISRVTLNNMDYIREMDIKVGSYVFVKKNGAVIPGIVGIDYERNVLEGVEPVEFKEPIVCPFCGGELTKISDDGAHLFCTNKDCEERIVQKISYFVKKECMDIDGISEKTIRKMYKSINLRSWQDLMLSSASGAFHYVFGDGKSTENLNNNIKKSIESCYGDRVLCALGIPMIGKITSQKVMEHFKNFDNLVNASLDEILNVDGIGTVAATKLYEYIRENTHEFEDAKDWFKCYVEEKIVTEGAPLSGMTILATGTLENFKRDEIKASVIENGGKYASGVSGKLTFMIVGSDAGKSKIDKATSLGVKMITEAEYIEMIS
;
A
#
# COMPACT_ATOMS: atom_id res chain seq x y z
N MET A 1 -32.26 20.75 27.67
CA MET A 1 -31.10 19.98 27.16
C MET A 1 -31.59 18.75 26.41
N ASP A 2 -32.45 17.93 26.96
CA ASP A 2 -32.97 16.70 26.28
C ASP A 2 -33.63 16.94 24.91
N ASN A 3 -34.45 18.00 24.78
CA ASN A 3 -35.06 18.32 23.46
C ASN A 3 -34.05 18.69 22.37
N LYS A 4 -32.90 19.32 22.72
CA LYS A 4 -31.89 19.67 21.77
C LYS A 4 -31.06 18.45 21.35
N ILE A 5 -30.77 17.58 22.29
CA ILE A 5 -30.09 16.31 22.00
C ILE A 5 -30.95 15.42 21.09
N LYS A 6 -32.24 15.34 21.36
CA LYS A 6 -33.17 14.63 20.48
C LYS A 6 -33.23 15.23 19.08
N ARG A 7 -33.23 16.57 18.97
CA ARG A 7 -33.20 17.25 17.67
C ARG A 7 -31.90 17.00 16.91
N ILE A 8 -30.76 16.92 17.61
CA ILE A 8 -29.46 16.53 17.01
C ILE A 8 -29.54 15.12 16.39
N GLU A 9 -30.07 14.15 17.11
CA GLU A 9 -30.22 12.79 16.61
C GLU A 9 -31.19 12.71 15.43
N GLU A 10 -32.32 13.41 15.46
CA GLU A 10 -33.23 13.54 14.32
C GLU A 10 -32.57 14.16 13.09
N LEU A 11 -31.75 15.22 13.26
CA LEU A 11 -31.02 15.87 12.17
C LEU A 11 -29.94 14.98 11.58
N ILE A 12 -29.22 14.22 12.40
CA ILE A 12 -28.22 13.27 11.92
C ILE A 12 -28.89 12.22 11.01
N ASP A 13 -30.01 11.66 11.43
CA ASP A 13 -30.74 10.67 10.65
C ASP A 13 -31.31 11.27 9.37
N GLU A 14 -31.92 12.45 9.44
CA GLU A 14 -32.52 13.18 8.32
C GLU A 14 -31.44 13.52 7.25
N ILE A 15 -30.32 14.09 7.66
CA ILE A 15 -29.20 14.44 6.75
C ILE A 15 -28.59 13.18 6.12
N ASN A 16 -28.45 12.07 6.87
CA ASN A 16 -27.95 10.82 6.31
C ASN A 16 -28.92 10.21 5.27
N VAL A 17 -30.22 10.32 5.46
CA VAL A 17 -31.23 9.92 4.46
C VAL A 17 -31.11 10.78 3.21
N HIS A 18 -30.95 12.10 3.34
CA HIS A 18 -30.77 12.99 2.19
C HIS A 18 -29.45 12.75 1.48
N ASN A 19 -28.36 12.50 2.20
CA ASN A 19 -27.08 12.06 1.62
C ASN A 19 -27.25 10.77 0.81
N HIS A 20 -27.96 9.79 1.35
CA HIS A 20 -28.25 8.54 0.65
C HIS A 20 -29.06 8.79 -0.64
N ASN A 21 -30.15 9.55 -0.56
CA ASN A 21 -30.97 9.89 -1.72
C ASN A 21 -30.16 10.63 -2.80
N TYR A 22 -29.30 11.55 -2.42
CA TYR A 22 -28.49 12.36 -3.36
C TYR A 22 -27.33 11.54 -3.96
N TYR A 23 -26.50 10.92 -3.11
CA TYR A 23 -25.24 10.28 -3.57
C TYR A 23 -25.39 8.80 -3.94
N VAL A 24 -26.43 8.13 -3.46
CA VAL A 24 -26.65 6.70 -3.69
C VAL A 24 -27.74 6.46 -4.73
N LEU A 25 -28.92 7.08 -4.55
CA LEU A 25 -30.06 6.87 -5.45
C LEU A 25 -30.07 7.84 -6.62
N ASN A 26 -29.23 8.88 -6.59
CA ASN A 26 -29.23 9.99 -7.55
C ASN A 26 -30.63 10.64 -7.70
N GLU A 27 -31.39 10.66 -6.62
CA GLU A 27 -32.76 11.18 -6.51
C GLU A 27 -32.86 12.18 -5.36
N PRO A 28 -32.31 13.41 -5.46
CA PRO A 28 -32.42 14.41 -4.40
C PRO A 28 -33.89 14.72 -4.09
N LYS A 29 -34.25 14.65 -2.81
CA LYS A 29 -35.61 14.94 -2.34
C LYS A 29 -35.76 16.36 -1.80
N ILE A 30 -34.66 17.06 -1.54
CA ILE A 30 -34.61 18.46 -1.11
C ILE A 30 -33.60 19.24 -1.97
N THR A 31 -33.67 20.57 -1.92
CA THR A 31 -32.68 21.42 -2.60
C THR A 31 -31.34 21.44 -1.85
N ASP A 32 -30.25 21.80 -2.55
CA ASP A 32 -28.93 21.98 -1.93
C ASP A 32 -28.99 23.03 -0.80
N TYR A 33 -29.83 24.08 -0.97
CA TYR A 33 -30.01 25.09 0.04
C TYR A 33 -30.66 24.52 1.32
N ASP A 34 -31.70 23.70 1.18
CA ASP A 34 -32.40 23.10 2.32
C ASP A 34 -31.47 22.13 3.04
N PHE A 35 -30.68 21.37 2.30
CA PHE A 35 -29.67 20.49 2.84
C PHE A 35 -28.61 21.25 3.66
N ASP A 36 -28.09 22.36 3.12
CA ASP A 36 -27.14 23.22 3.81
C ASP A 36 -27.72 23.84 5.09
N MET A 37 -29.01 24.13 5.10
CA MET A 37 -29.69 24.68 6.29
C MET A 37 -29.83 23.62 7.40
N LEU A 38 -30.13 22.36 7.05
CA LEU A 38 -30.16 21.26 8.02
C LEU A 38 -28.77 21.03 8.62
N LEU A 39 -27.73 21.06 7.79
CA LEU A 39 -26.33 20.87 8.27
C LEU A 39 -25.92 22.02 9.21
N LYS A 40 -26.25 23.27 8.90
CA LYS A 40 -25.98 24.42 9.76
C LYS A 40 -26.75 24.36 11.08
N GLU A 41 -28.00 23.90 11.07
CA GLU A 41 -28.79 23.68 12.29
C GLU A 41 -28.10 22.65 13.18
N LEU A 42 -27.65 21.53 12.60
CA LEU A 42 -26.92 20.49 13.32
C LEU A 42 -25.61 21.03 13.93
N GLU A 43 -24.77 21.70 13.17
CA GLU A 43 -23.53 22.32 13.65
C GLU A 43 -23.76 23.30 14.81
N ALA A 44 -24.80 24.12 14.71
CA ALA A 44 -25.15 25.08 15.76
C ALA A 44 -25.59 24.39 17.05
N LEU A 45 -26.42 23.35 16.97
CA LEU A 45 -26.89 22.60 18.12
C LEU A 45 -25.78 21.76 18.76
N GLU A 46 -24.91 21.13 17.98
CA GLU A 46 -23.74 20.39 18.48
C GLU A 46 -22.78 21.35 19.21
N LYS A 47 -22.50 22.51 18.65
CA LYS A 47 -21.66 23.54 19.28
C LYS A 47 -22.27 24.08 20.58
N GLU A 48 -23.58 24.26 20.62
CA GLU A 48 -24.28 24.81 21.82
C GLU A 48 -24.34 23.79 22.94
N THR A 49 -24.58 22.51 22.61
CA THR A 49 -24.80 21.44 23.59
C THR A 49 -23.52 20.73 24.01
N GLY A 50 -22.47 20.80 23.17
CA GLY A 50 -21.27 19.97 23.31
C GLY A 50 -21.51 18.47 23.01
N TYR A 51 -22.73 18.10 22.58
CA TYR A 51 -23.10 16.74 22.27
C TYR A 51 -22.87 16.46 20.78
N VAL A 52 -21.82 15.71 20.45
CA VAL A 52 -21.43 15.35 19.10
C VAL A 52 -21.30 13.83 19.02
N LYS A 53 -21.89 13.20 18.02
CA LYS A 53 -21.74 11.77 17.75
C LYS A 53 -20.59 11.53 16.79
N ASP A 54 -19.80 10.46 16.98
CA ASP A 54 -18.68 10.09 16.12
C ASP A 54 -19.09 9.86 14.65
N TYR A 55 -20.36 9.55 14.43
CA TYR A 55 -20.96 9.34 13.11
C TYR A 55 -21.83 10.52 12.63
N SER A 56 -21.74 11.68 13.28
CA SER A 56 -22.42 12.88 12.79
C SER A 56 -21.90 13.29 11.42
N PRO A 57 -22.77 13.73 10.48
CA PRO A 57 -22.35 14.31 9.22
C PRO A 57 -21.34 15.45 9.36
N THR A 58 -21.34 16.17 10.47
CA THR A 58 -20.38 17.24 10.80
C THR A 58 -18.96 16.71 11.05
N GLN A 59 -18.82 15.43 11.38
CA GLN A 59 -17.52 14.76 11.63
C GLN A 59 -16.87 14.17 10.37
N ARG A 60 -17.45 14.38 9.18
CA ARG A 60 -16.86 13.88 7.93
C ARG A 60 -15.52 14.55 7.59
N VAL A 61 -15.32 15.78 7.99
CA VAL A 61 -14.09 16.52 7.70
C VAL A 61 -13.43 16.88 9.02
N GLY A 62 -12.32 16.22 9.35
CA GLY A 62 -11.53 16.49 10.56
C GLY A 62 -10.92 17.89 10.55
N SER A 63 -10.76 18.48 11.73
CA SER A 63 -10.14 19.81 11.92
C SER A 63 -8.61 19.76 11.96
N ASP A 64 -8.02 18.61 12.27
CA ASP A 64 -6.61 18.46 12.57
C ASP A 64 -5.79 17.99 11.38
N ILE A 65 -4.59 18.58 11.23
CA ILE A 65 -3.62 18.14 10.22
C ILE A 65 -2.78 17.02 10.83
N LEU A 66 -2.78 15.86 10.18
CA LEU A 66 -1.99 14.70 10.61
C LEU A 66 -0.50 14.95 10.35
N ASN A 67 0.35 14.69 11.35
CA ASN A 67 1.79 14.75 11.17
C ASN A 67 2.38 13.51 10.50
N SER A 68 1.72 12.34 10.67
CA SER A 68 2.09 11.06 10.06
C SER A 68 0.90 10.11 10.08
N PHE A 69 0.95 9.06 9.24
CA PHE A 69 -0.02 7.98 9.23
C PHE A 69 0.48 6.83 10.10
N SER A 70 -0.34 6.38 11.05
CA SER A 70 -0.05 5.20 11.87
C SER A 70 -0.23 3.91 11.06
N ASP A 71 0.39 2.84 11.52
CA ASP A 71 0.26 1.52 10.91
C ASP A 71 -0.96 0.77 11.48
N VAL A 72 -1.76 0.19 10.57
CA VAL A 72 -2.90 -0.66 10.89
C VAL A 72 -2.60 -2.10 10.49
N LYS A 73 -2.65 -3.04 11.43
CA LYS A 73 -2.48 -4.48 11.19
C LYS A 73 -3.82 -5.16 10.94
N ARG A 74 -3.83 -6.14 10.03
CA ARG A 74 -4.99 -6.97 9.68
C ARG A 74 -4.76 -8.43 10.00
N ASP A 75 -5.80 -9.13 10.43
CA ASP A 75 -5.76 -10.57 10.67
C ASP A 75 -5.87 -11.37 9.37
N VAL A 76 -6.61 -10.85 8.38
CA VAL A 76 -6.78 -11.47 7.07
C VAL A 76 -6.02 -10.68 6.02
N MET A 77 -5.11 -11.34 5.30
CA MET A 77 -4.30 -10.72 4.27
C MET A 77 -5.17 -10.06 3.18
N MET A 78 -4.79 -8.86 2.77
CA MET A 78 -5.34 -8.16 1.61
C MET A 78 -4.43 -8.44 0.40
N GLY A 79 -4.60 -9.64 -0.18
CA GLY A 79 -3.77 -10.16 -1.27
C GLY A 79 -4.08 -9.55 -2.63
N SER A 80 -3.36 -10.02 -3.64
CA SER A 80 -3.62 -9.73 -5.05
C SER A 80 -4.49 -10.83 -5.65
N ILE A 81 -5.06 -10.58 -6.85
CA ILE A 81 -5.73 -11.60 -7.66
C ILE A 81 -4.81 -11.96 -8.83
N GLU A 82 -4.80 -13.22 -9.22
CA GLU A 82 -4.02 -13.70 -10.34
C GLU A 82 -4.55 -13.14 -11.67
N ASN A 83 -3.66 -12.52 -12.45
CA ASN A 83 -4.03 -11.93 -13.73
C ASN A 83 -4.10 -13.00 -14.83
N CYS A 84 -4.96 -12.76 -15.80
CA CYS A 84 -5.12 -13.48 -17.05
C CYS A 84 -5.31 -12.47 -18.17
N TYR A 85 -4.68 -12.70 -19.32
CA TYR A 85 -4.73 -11.81 -20.49
C TYR A 85 -5.31 -12.50 -21.72
N ASP A 86 -5.43 -13.81 -21.66
CA ASP A 86 -5.88 -14.68 -22.74
C ASP A 86 -7.22 -15.31 -22.41
N ARG A 87 -8.14 -15.31 -23.39
CA ARG A 87 -9.47 -15.91 -23.25
C ARG A 87 -9.42 -17.43 -23.15
N ASP A 88 -8.42 -18.09 -23.76
CA ASP A 88 -8.27 -19.55 -23.69
C ASP A 88 -7.76 -19.97 -22.30
N GLU A 89 -6.83 -19.21 -21.72
CA GLU A 89 -6.39 -19.37 -20.32
C GLU A 89 -7.59 -19.20 -19.37
N LEU A 90 -8.37 -18.13 -19.56
CA LEU A 90 -9.57 -17.91 -18.77
C LEU A 90 -10.57 -19.06 -18.93
N HIS A 91 -10.78 -19.52 -20.15
CA HIS A 91 -11.70 -20.64 -20.42
C HIS A 91 -11.25 -21.92 -19.70
N ALA A 92 -9.97 -22.23 -19.74
CA ALA A 92 -9.41 -23.39 -19.03
C ALA A 92 -9.62 -23.27 -17.50
N TRP A 93 -9.43 -22.07 -16.93
CA TRP A 93 -9.68 -21.80 -15.52
C TRP A 93 -11.18 -21.93 -15.17
N LEU A 94 -12.07 -21.35 -15.96
CA LEU A 94 -13.52 -21.46 -15.79
C LEU A 94 -13.97 -22.93 -15.83
N LYS A 95 -13.54 -23.69 -16.84
CA LYS A 95 -13.86 -25.11 -17.00
C LYS A 95 -13.41 -25.94 -15.79
N LYS A 96 -12.27 -25.61 -15.21
CA LYS A 96 -11.77 -26.29 -14.01
C LYS A 96 -12.69 -26.13 -12.81
N TYR A 97 -13.37 -25.00 -12.69
CA TYR A 97 -14.23 -24.66 -11.56
C TYR A 97 -15.72 -24.64 -11.87
N ASP A 98 -16.12 -25.00 -13.10
CA ASP A 98 -17.51 -25.01 -13.56
C ASP A 98 -18.41 -25.95 -12.73
N MET A 99 -17.82 -26.99 -12.15
CA MET A 99 -18.49 -27.91 -11.23
C MET A 99 -19.02 -27.26 -9.95
N PHE A 100 -18.53 -26.08 -9.58
CA PHE A 100 -18.99 -25.32 -8.41
C PHE A 100 -20.15 -24.37 -8.75
N GLY A 101 -20.62 -24.37 -10.01
CA GLY A 101 -21.80 -23.65 -10.47
C GLY A 101 -21.54 -22.18 -10.78
N THR A 102 -22.18 -21.28 -10.04
CA THR A 102 -22.26 -19.85 -10.37
C THR A 102 -20.94 -19.10 -10.17
N PHE A 103 -20.68 -18.17 -11.10
CA PHE A 103 -19.60 -17.20 -11.01
C PHE A 103 -20.15 -15.79 -10.84
N ILE A 104 -19.36 -14.91 -10.23
CA ILE A 104 -19.61 -13.48 -10.16
C ILE A 104 -18.58 -12.76 -11.01
N LEU A 105 -19.06 -11.89 -11.89
CA LEU A 105 -18.25 -10.99 -12.69
C LEU A 105 -18.37 -9.59 -12.10
N GLU A 106 -17.23 -9.02 -11.67
CA GLU A 106 -17.12 -7.69 -11.09
C GLU A 106 -16.18 -6.81 -11.93
N PRO A 107 -16.37 -5.49 -11.96
CA PRO A 107 -15.40 -4.59 -12.57
C PRO A 107 -14.05 -4.70 -11.84
N LYS A 108 -12.97 -4.73 -12.61
CA LYS A 108 -11.62 -4.57 -12.06
C LYS A 108 -11.30 -3.08 -11.98
N TYR A 109 -11.69 -2.48 -10.88
CA TYR A 109 -11.45 -1.08 -10.62
C TYR A 109 -9.95 -0.76 -10.58
N ASP A 110 -9.54 0.37 -11.16
CA ASP A 110 -8.15 0.84 -11.14
C ASP A 110 -8.00 2.08 -10.25
N GLY A 111 -7.75 1.85 -8.98
CA GLY A 111 -7.64 2.86 -7.95
C GLY A 111 -6.63 2.51 -6.86
N THR A 112 -7.00 2.73 -5.62
CA THR A 112 -6.22 2.35 -4.44
C THR A 112 -7.07 1.54 -3.47
N SER A 113 -6.60 0.35 -3.15
CA SER A 113 -7.36 -0.57 -2.29
C SER A 113 -7.42 -0.07 -0.85
N CYS A 114 -8.58 -0.20 -0.25
CA CYS A 114 -8.87 0.22 1.12
C CYS A 114 -9.67 -0.86 1.87
N SER A 115 -9.37 -0.98 3.15
CA SER A 115 -10.12 -1.77 4.13
C SER A 115 -10.75 -0.83 5.14
N ILE A 116 -12.04 -0.97 5.38
CA ILE A 116 -12.82 -0.18 6.35
C ILE A 116 -13.41 -1.13 7.37
N ILE A 117 -13.08 -0.94 8.64
CA ILE A 117 -13.62 -1.73 9.76
C ILE A 117 -14.64 -0.89 10.50
N TYR A 118 -15.82 -1.45 10.65
CA TYR A 118 -16.89 -0.90 11.48
C TYR A 118 -16.98 -1.68 12.80
N LYS A 119 -17.17 -0.95 13.90
CA LYS A 119 -17.42 -1.52 15.23
C LYS A 119 -18.73 -0.96 15.76
N ASN A 120 -19.60 -1.84 16.21
CA ASN A 120 -20.96 -1.48 16.62
C ASN A 120 -21.67 -0.58 15.57
N GLY A 121 -21.45 -0.91 14.30
CA GLY A 121 -22.03 -0.18 13.18
C GLY A 121 -21.36 1.16 12.84
N VAL A 122 -20.39 1.67 13.61
CA VAL A 122 -19.72 2.95 13.35
C VAL A 122 -18.33 2.70 12.75
N ILE A 123 -17.92 3.55 11.80
CA ILE A 123 -16.57 3.49 11.20
C ILE A 123 -15.52 3.63 12.31
N SER A 124 -14.67 2.61 12.46
CA SER A 124 -13.65 2.57 13.50
C SER A 124 -12.26 2.85 12.93
N VAL A 125 -11.88 2.17 11.87
CA VAL A 125 -10.58 2.36 11.22
C VAL A 125 -10.66 2.04 9.74
N ALA A 126 -10.00 2.88 8.92
CA ALA A 126 -9.81 2.62 7.52
C ALA A 126 -8.32 2.64 7.17
N SER A 127 -7.87 1.72 6.32
CA SER A 127 -6.45 1.57 6.03
C SER A 127 -6.16 1.19 4.59
N THR A 128 -5.01 1.63 4.07
CA THR A 128 -4.51 1.22 2.76
C THR A 128 -4.09 -0.24 2.76
N ARG A 129 -3.96 -0.86 1.57
CA ARG A 129 -3.49 -2.25 1.45
C ARG A 129 -2.12 -2.47 2.09
N GLY A 130 -1.17 -1.53 1.90
CA GLY A 130 0.20 -1.70 2.34
C GLY A 130 0.85 -2.96 1.75
N ASN A 131 1.48 -3.76 2.62
CA ASN A 131 2.06 -5.06 2.26
C ASN A 131 1.04 -6.23 2.30
N GLY A 132 -0.23 -5.92 2.52
CA GLY A 132 -1.32 -6.88 2.67
C GLY A 132 -1.71 -7.13 4.14
N TYR A 133 -0.78 -7.16 5.05
CA TYR A 133 -1.03 -7.31 6.50
C TYR A 133 -0.96 -6.00 7.27
N VAL A 134 -0.14 -5.06 6.82
CA VAL A 134 0.04 -3.76 7.46
C VAL A 134 -0.19 -2.67 6.41
N GLY A 135 -1.08 -1.73 6.70
CA GLY A 135 -1.36 -0.57 5.87
C GLY A 135 -1.35 0.71 6.69
N SER A 136 -1.31 1.86 6.02
CA SER A 136 -1.39 3.17 6.69
C SER A 136 -2.83 3.47 7.08
N ASP A 137 -3.04 4.01 8.28
CA ASP A 137 -4.33 4.52 8.73
C ASP A 137 -4.72 5.76 7.92
N ILE A 138 -5.85 5.68 7.24
CA ILE A 138 -6.42 6.75 6.43
C ILE A 138 -7.86 7.08 6.85
N THR A 139 -8.22 6.77 8.09
CA THR A 139 -9.60 6.86 8.59
C THR A 139 -10.20 8.23 8.38
N GLU A 140 -9.51 9.30 8.76
CA GLU A 140 -10.01 10.66 8.63
C GLU A 140 -10.22 11.07 7.16
N ASN A 141 -9.38 10.58 6.27
CA ASN A 141 -9.52 10.82 4.84
C ASN A 141 -10.69 10.03 4.24
N VAL A 142 -10.88 8.76 4.66
CA VAL A 142 -11.99 7.91 4.18
C VAL A 142 -13.34 8.43 4.66
N LYS A 143 -13.44 9.00 5.85
CA LYS A 143 -14.65 9.66 6.34
C LYS A 143 -15.15 10.77 5.41
N THR A 144 -14.25 11.42 4.66
CA THR A 144 -14.63 12.47 3.69
C THR A 144 -15.27 11.92 2.42
N ILE A 145 -15.15 10.62 2.14
CA ILE A 145 -15.72 10.00 0.94
C ILE A 145 -17.23 9.86 1.13
N LYS A 146 -18.00 10.55 0.31
CA LYS A 146 -19.45 10.75 0.52
C LYS A 146 -20.27 9.46 0.46
N ASN A 147 -19.87 8.50 -0.36
CA ASN A 147 -20.54 7.20 -0.48
C ASN A 147 -20.02 6.14 0.50
N VAL A 148 -19.21 6.53 1.48
CA VAL A 148 -18.85 5.69 2.63
C VAL A 148 -19.75 6.05 3.80
N PRO A 149 -20.59 5.14 4.32
CA PRO A 149 -21.39 5.37 5.51
C PRO A 149 -20.51 5.61 6.73
N LEU A 150 -20.74 6.65 7.52
CA LEU A 150 -20.06 6.81 8.81
C LEU A 150 -20.62 5.85 9.85
N LYS A 151 -21.91 5.47 9.71
CA LYS A 151 -22.61 4.46 10.47
C LYS A 151 -23.36 3.54 9.50
N LEU A 152 -23.28 2.25 9.72
CA LEU A 152 -24.03 1.26 8.95
C LEU A 152 -25.47 1.25 9.42
N ASP A 153 -26.38 1.42 8.48
CA ASP A 153 -27.82 1.31 8.68
C ASP A 153 -28.41 0.29 7.71
N ILE A 154 -29.46 -0.40 8.11
CA ILE A 154 -30.12 -1.40 7.26
C ILE A 154 -31.14 -0.66 6.36
N ILE A 155 -30.74 -0.40 5.12
CA ILE A 155 -31.47 0.44 4.17
C ILE A 155 -31.70 -0.27 2.82
N GLY A 156 -32.43 0.38 1.94
CA GLY A 156 -32.67 -0.13 0.58
C GLY A 156 -33.74 -1.24 0.50
N ASP A 157 -34.12 -1.60 -0.72
CA ASP A 157 -35.20 -2.59 -0.98
C ASP A 157 -34.72 -4.03 -0.79
N LEU A 158 -33.43 -4.31 -0.96
CA LEU A 158 -32.85 -5.65 -0.78
C LEU A 158 -33.06 -6.21 0.63
N LYS A 159 -33.17 -5.37 1.66
CA LYS A 159 -33.48 -5.81 3.03
C LYS A 159 -34.82 -6.56 3.15
N ASN A 160 -35.75 -6.33 2.19
CA ASN A 160 -37.06 -6.95 2.17
C ASN A 160 -37.06 -8.32 1.43
N ASP A 161 -35.92 -8.72 0.81
CA ASP A 161 -35.75 -10.06 0.26
C ASP A 161 -35.66 -11.08 1.39
N TRP A 162 -36.35 -12.20 1.24
CA TRP A 162 -36.39 -13.28 2.24
C TRP A 162 -35.03 -13.86 2.60
N HIS A 163 -34.03 -13.74 1.71
CA HIS A 163 -32.65 -14.14 1.99
C HIS A 163 -31.98 -13.30 3.07
N TYR A 164 -32.45 -12.06 3.28
CA TYR A 164 -31.92 -11.11 4.26
C TYR A 164 -32.87 -10.85 5.44
N GLU A 165 -33.92 -11.65 5.56
CA GLU A 165 -34.85 -11.54 6.69
C GLU A 165 -34.13 -11.62 8.03
N GLY A 166 -34.34 -10.61 8.87
CA GLY A 166 -33.72 -10.50 10.19
C GLY A 166 -32.22 -10.15 10.13
N ILE A 167 -31.74 -9.56 9.04
CA ILE A 167 -30.37 -9.05 8.96
C ILE A 167 -30.14 -8.00 10.05
N TYR A 168 -28.97 -8.02 10.64
CA TYR A 168 -28.53 -7.08 11.67
C TYR A 168 -27.12 -6.59 11.40
N VAL A 169 -26.70 -5.49 12.02
CA VAL A 169 -25.32 -5.00 11.95
C VAL A 169 -24.50 -5.73 13.02
N PRO A 170 -23.48 -6.52 12.63
CA PRO A 170 -22.64 -7.25 13.59
C PRO A 170 -21.71 -6.29 14.36
N ASP A 171 -21.23 -6.73 15.53
CA ASP A 171 -20.34 -5.95 16.39
C ASP A 171 -19.07 -5.47 15.66
N GLU A 172 -18.51 -6.31 14.79
CA GLU A 172 -17.37 -5.97 13.94
C GLU A 172 -17.53 -6.54 12.53
N ILE A 173 -17.37 -5.68 11.52
CA ILE A 173 -17.39 -6.07 10.12
C ILE A 173 -16.38 -5.27 9.34
N GLU A 174 -15.65 -5.93 8.42
CA GLU A 174 -14.68 -5.33 7.52
C GLU A 174 -15.25 -5.29 6.09
N ILE A 175 -15.29 -4.09 5.49
CA ILE A 175 -15.66 -3.86 4.09
C ILE A 175 -14.40 -3.47 3.33
N ARG A 176 -14.02 -4.28 2.34
CA ARG A 176 -12.89 -4.00 1.45
C ARG A 176 -13.40 -3.51 0.11
N GLY A 177 -12.71 -2.52 -0.43
CA GLY A 177 -13.07 -1.92 -1.71
C GLY A 177 -11.91 -1.16 -2.35
N GLU A 178 -12.21 -0.53 -3.46
CA GLU A 178 -11.27 0.32 -4.18
C GLU A 178 -11.73 1.78 -4.07
N ILE A 179 -10.81 2.68 -3.71
CA ILE A 179 -11.01 4.12 -3.74
C ILE A 179 -10.61 4.61 -5.13
N LEU A 180 -11.51 5.30 -5.80
CA LEU A 180 -11.37 5.79 -7.16
C LEU A 180 -11.47 7.31 -7.21
N LEU A 181 -10.86 7.90 -8.22
CA LEU A 181 -11.11 9.27 -8.63
C LEU A 181 -11.87 9.25 -9.96
N PRO A 182 -13.05 9.90 -10.08
CA PRO A 182 -13.75 10.04 -11.35
C PRO A 182 -12.91 10.76 -12.42
N LYS A 183 -13.05 10.36 -13.68
CA LYS A 183 -12.35 10.99 -14.83
C LYS A 183 -12.68 12.49 -14.95
N SER A 184 -13.93 12.84 -14.69
CA SER A 184 -14.40 14.25 -14.66
C SER A 184 -13.69 15.06 -13.57
N GLU A 185 -13.50 14.48 -12.39
CA GLU A 185 -12.81 15.10 -11.27
C GLU A 185 -11.30 15.26 -11.53
N LEU A 186 -10.65 14.27 -12.14
CA LEU A 186 -9.24 14.41 -12.55
C LEU A 186 -9.06 15.63 -13.47
N LYS A 187 -9.95 15.79 -14.46
CA LYS A 187 -9.92 16.95 -15.37
C LYS A 187 -10.07 18.25 -14.60
N ARG A 188 -11.06 18.34 -13.69
CA ARG A 188 -11.28 19.52 -12.85
C ARG A 188 -10.06 19.87 -12.02
N ILE A 189 -9.50 18.88 -11.32
CA ILE A 189 -8.33 19.05 -10.44
C ILE A 189 -7.11 19.49 -11.25
N ASN A 190 -6.86 18.90 -12.41
CA ASN A 190 -5.72 19.24 -13.25
C ASN A 190 -5.81 20.68 -13.79
N ILE A 191 -6.98 21.14 -14.20
CA ILE A 191 -7.21 22.55 -14.57
C ILE A 191 -6.89 23.51 -13.40
N GLU A 192 -7.27 23.14 -12.18
CA GLU A 192 -6.95 23.95 -10.99
C GLU A 192 -5.44 23.96 -10.69
N ARG A 193 -4.77 22.80 -10.79
CA ARG A 193 -3.33 22.69 -10.57
C ARG A 193 -2.51 23.47 -11.59
N GLU A 194 -2.90 23.43 -12.86
CA GLU A 194 -2.28 24.25 -13.92
C GLU A 194 -2.40 25.75 -13.63
N LYS A 195 -3.57 26.21 -13.22
CA LYS A 195 -3.76 27.62 -12.82
C LYS A 195 -2.88 28.05 -11.65
N GLN A 196 -2.53 27.10 -10.77
CA GLN A 196 -1.65 27.31 -9.61
C GLN A 196 -0.17 27.07 -9.93
N GLY A 197 0.18 26.68 -11.17
CA GLY A 197 1.55 26.32 -11.56
C GLY A 197 2.06 25.02 -10.92
N LEU A 198 1.15 24.15 -10.47
CA LEU A 198 1.49 22.87 -9.85
C LEU A 198 1.50 21.75 -10.92
N PRO A 199 2.35 20.72 -10.76
CA PRO A 199 2.36 19.56 -11.65
C PRO A 199 0.99 18.88 -11.67
N VAL A 200 0.48 18.54 -12.86
CA VAL A 200 -0.78 17.79 -13.03
C VAL A 200 -0.63 16.33 -12.63
N PHE A 201 -1.72 15.69 -12.27
CA PHE A 201 -1.74 14.24 -12.06
C PHE A 201 -1.75 13.53 -13.41
N ALA A 202 -0.96 12.45 -13.50
CA ALA A 202 -0.80 11.68 -14.72
C ALA A 202 -2.01 10.79 -15.06
N ASN A 203 -2.70 10.26 -14.05
CA ASN A 203 -3.89 9.42 -14.19
C ASN A 203 -4.72 9.38 -12.90
N GLU A 204 -5.92 8.80 -13.01
CA GLU A 204 -6.91 8.72 -11.93
C GLU A 204 -6.39 7.90 -10.74
N ARG A 205 -5.70 6.77 -11.00
CA ARG A 205 -5.14 5.91 -9.96
C ARG A 205 -4.12 6.63 -9.09
N ASN A 206 -3.15 7.31 -9.73
CA ASN A 206 -2.13 8.06 -9.01
C ASN A 206 -2.73 9.25 -8.26
N ALA A 207 -3.72 9.91 -8.87
CA ALA A 207 -4.46 11.00 -8.25
C ALA A 207 -5.28 10.53 -7.04
N ALA A 208 -5.97 9.38 -7.13
CA ALA A 208 -6.70 8.77 -6.02
C ALA A 208 -5.73 8.40 -4.87
N ALA A 209 -4.63 7.70 -5.17
CA ALA A 209 -3.63 7.29 -4.19
C ALA A 209 -2.95 8.48 -3.50
N GLY A 210 -2.66 9.55 -4.24
CA GLY A 210 -2.11 10.79 -3.70
C GLY A 210 -3.14 11.60 -2.90
N SER A 211 -4.41 11.57 -3.29
CA SER A 211 -5.49 12.29 -2.62
C SER A 211 -5.87 11.66 -1.28
N ILE A 212 -5.91 10.31 -1.20
CA ILE A 212 -6.29 9.63 0.05
C ILE A 212 -5.18 9.67 1.11
N LYS A 213 -3.96 10.02 0.75
CA LYS A 213 -2.80 10.15 1.65
C LYS A 213 -2.45 11.60 1.95
N GLN A 214 -3.40 12.52 1.88
CA GLN A 214 -3.19 13.90 2.31
C GLN A 214 -3.20 13.98 3.84
N GLN A 215 -2.29 14.77 4.41
CA GLN A 215 -2.25 15.02 5.84
C GLN A 215 -3.45 15.85 6.31
N ASP A 216 -3.95 16.71 5.45
CA ASP A 216 -5.16 17.52 5.66
C ASP A 216 -6.34 16.86 4.96
N SER A 217 -7.29 16.33 5.73
CA SER A 217 -8.50 15.65 5.22
C SER A 217 -9.40 16.57 4.39
N ARG A 218 -9.31 17.90 4.58
CA ARG A 218 -10.04 18.89 3.77
C ARG A 218 -9.60 18.85 2.31
N VAL A 219 -8.32 18.59 2.06
CA VAL A 219 -7.82 18.42 0.69
C VAL A 219 -8.42 17.15 0.07
N THR A 220 -8.50 16.05 0.82
CA THR A 220 -9.17 14.82 0.36
C THR A 220 -10.66 15.08 0.08
N ALA A 221 -11.36 15.77 0.96
CA ALA A 221 -12.78 16.12 0.80
C ALA A 221 -13.04 16.88 -0.51
N SER A 222 -12.14 17.79 -0.92
CA SER A 222 -12.26 18.57 -2.14
C SER A 222 -12.05 17.77 -3.45
N ARG A 223 -11.63 16.48 -3.34
CA ARG A 223 -11.29 15.63 -4.49
C ARG A 223 -12.43 14.75 -4.96
N ASN A 224 -13.56 14.72 -4.27
CA ASN A 224 -14.74 13.91 -4.59
C ASN A 224 -14.41 12.44 -4.93
N LEU A 225 -13.60 11.78 -4.08
CA LEU A 225 -13.29 10.38 -4.22
C LEU A 225 -14.55 9.52 -4.03
N ILE A 226 -14.57 8.34 -4.67
CA ILE A 226 -15.62 7.33 -4.51
C ILE A 226 -15.03 6.01 -4.03
N PHE A 227 -15.80 5.23 -3.27
CA PHE A 227 -15.41 3.91 -2.78
C PHE A 227 -16.31 2.84 -3.39
N LYS A 228 -15.72 1.77 -3.91
CA LYS A 228 -16.42 0.63 -4.53
C LYS A 228 -16.11 -0.64 -3.76
N PRO A 229 -17.05 -1.19 -2.97
CA PRO A 229 -16.89 -2.44 -2.24
C PRO A 229 -16.71 -3.62 -3.19
N TYR A 230 -15.85 -4.57 -2.82
CA TYR A 230 -15.67 -5.82 -3.54
C TYR A 230 -15.56 -7.05 -2.61
N ARG A 231 -15.51 -6.86 -1.28
CA ARG A 231 -15.44 -7.96 -0.31
C ARG A 231 -15.97 -7.53 1.05
N VAL A 232 -16.71 -8.44 1.69
CA VAL A 232 -17.17 -8.31 3.08
C VAL A 232 -16.57 -9.45 3.90
N ILE A 233 -16.05 -9.13 5.09
CA ILE A 233 -15.45 -10.06 6.04
C ILE A 233 -16.07 -9.81 7.40
N CYS A 234 -16.55 -10.86 8.04
CA CYS A 234 -17.14 -10.79 9.35
C CYS A 234 -16.71 -12.01 10.16
N ASN A 235 -16.38 -11.79 11.43
CA ASN A 235 -15.98 -12.85 12.36
C ASN A 235 -17.20 -13.41 13.14
N ASP A 236 -18.38 -12.81 13.01
CA ASP A 236 -19.63 -13.36 13.54
C ASP A 236 -20.02 -14.59 12.71
N HIS A 237 -20.00 -15.75 13.37
CA HIS A 237 -20.26 -17.04 12.71
C HIS A 237 -21.71 -17.14 12.21
N GLU A 238 -22.70 -16.70 12.98
CA GLU A 238 -24.11 -16.77 12.60
C GLU A 238 -24.41 -15.80 11.45
N PHE A 239 -23.89 -14.59 11.52
CA PHE A 239 -23.98 -13.62 10.44
C PHE A 239 -23.36 -14.16 9.15
N THR A 240 -22.13 -14.67 9.22
CA THR A 240 -21.40 -15.23 8.07
C THR A 240 -22.14 -16.42 7.48
N LYS A 241 -22.62 -17.33 8.32
CA LYS A 241 -23.35 -18.51 7.90
C LYS A 241 -24.68 -18.19 7.20
N LYS A 242 -25.36 -17.11 7.63
CA LYS A 242 -26.68 -16.75 7.11
C LYS A 242 -26.61 -15.79 5.91
N TYR A 243 -25.77 -14.76 5.99
CA TYR A 243 -25.80 -13.64 5.06
C TYR A 243 -24.56 -13.52 4.15
N LEU A 244 -23.49 -14.29 4.39
CA LEU A 244 -22.27 -14.25 3.59
C LEU A 244 -21.95 -15.64 2.97
N GLN A 245 -23.00 -16.39 2.57
CA GLN A 245 -22.83 -17.74 1.98
C GLN A 245 -22.21 -17.71 0.58
N SER A 246 -22.31 -16.58 -0.11
CA SER A 246 -21.81 -16.39 -1.45
C SER A 246 -21.20 -14.99 -1.65
N GLN A 247 -20.49 -14.81 -2.74
CA GLN A 247 -19.89 -13.51 -3.09
C GLN A 247 -20.98 -12.47 -3.39
N HIS A 248 -22.03 -12.84 -4.13
CA HIS A 248 -23.13 -11.90 -4.41
C HIS A 248 -23.84 -11.48 -3.15
N MET A 249 -24.18 -12.40 -2.24
CA MET A 249 -24.81 -12.06 -0.97
C MET A 249 -23.93 -11.11 -0.13
N ALA A 250 -22.60 -11.31 -0.16
CA ALA A 250 -21.70 -10.40 0.53
C ALA A 250 -21.73 -8.97 -0.06
N LEU A 251 -21.87 -8.85 -1.37
CA LEU A 251 -22.01 -7.55 -2.06
C LEU A 251 -23.38 -6.91 -1.78
N ASP A 252 -24.45 -7.72 -1.75
CA ASP A 252 -25.78 -7.25 -1.36
C ASP A 252 -25.81 -6.74 0.08
N VAL A 253 -25.12 -7.42 1.01
CA VAL A 253 -24.95 -6.94 2.39
C VAL A 253 -24.27 -5.59 2.43
N ALA A 254 -23.25 -5.34 1.61
CA ALA A 254 -22.64 -4.02 1.53
C ALA A 254 -23.66 -2.96 1.04
N THR A 255 -24.49 -3.31 0.06
CA THR A 255 -25.58 -2.43 -0.43
C THR A 255 -26.62 -2.16 0.68
N ILE A 256 -27.06 -3.20 1.38
CA ILE A 256 -28.02 -3.09 2.51
C ILE A 256 -27.46 -2.21 3.61
N PHE A 257 -26.15 -2.23 3.85
CA PHE A 257 -25.45 -1.41 4.84
C PHE A 257 -25.13 0.02 4.37
N GLY A 258 -25.64 0.44 3.22
CA GLY A 258 -25.59 1.82 2.76
C GLY A 258 -24.45 2.17 1.81
N PHE A 259 -23.68 1.20 1.32
CA PHE A 259 -22.73 1.47 0.25
C PHE A 259 -23.45 1.55 -1.10
N SER A 260 -23.18 2.60 -1.86
CA SER A 260 -23.76 2.79 -3.18
C SER A 260 -22.93 2.14 -4.28
N ASP A 261 -23.60 1.95 -5.43
CA ASP A 261 -22.97 1.54 -6.68
C ASP A 261 -22.15 0.24 -6.58
N VAL A 262 -22.60 -0.70 -5.76
CA VAL A 262 -22.06 -2.05 -5.76
C VAL A 262 -22.53 -2.74 -7.03
N PHE A 263 -21.61 -3.07 -7.92
CA PHE A 263 -21.95 -3.64 -9.22
C PHE A 263 -21.32 -5.02 -9.38
N TYR A 264 -22.13 -5.99 -9.77
CA TYR A 264 -21.70 -7.33 -10.18
C TYR A 264 -22.70 -7.93 -11.16
N VAL A 265 -22.25 -8.94 -11.90
CA VAL A 265 -23.11 -9.78 -12.76
C VAL A 265 -23.00 -11.21 -12.30
N ARG A 266 -24.12 -11.84 -12.03
CA ARG A 266 -24.20 -13.27 -11.69
C ARG A 266 -24.26 -14.11 -12.94
N CYS A 267 -23.28 -14.98 -13.16
CA CYS A 267 -23.13 -15.85 -14.30
C CYS A 267 -23.38 -17.31 -13.87
N VAL A 268 -24.33 -17.97 -14.49
CA VAL A 268 -24.75 -19.34 -14.10
C VAL A 268 -23.78 -20.43 -14.56
N ASP A 269 -22.90 -20.12 -15.50
CA ASP A 269 -21.91 -21.05 -16.07
C ASP A 269 -20.74 -20.29 -16.74
N SER A 270 -19.75 -21.04 -17.19
CA SER A 270 -18.58 -20.53 -17.90
C SER A 270 -18.90 -19.83 -19.22
N TYR A 271 -19.95 -20.27 -19.93
CA TYR A 271 -20.37 -19.66 -21.20
C TYR A 271 -20.95 -18.24 -20.94
N THR A 272 -21.79 -18.10 -19.92
CA THR A 272 -22.37 -16.82 -19.52
C THR A 272 -21.28 -15.82 -19.12
N VAL A 273 -20.23 -16.28 -18.41
CA VAL A 273 -19.07 -15.43 -18.06
C VAL A 273 -18.43 -14.85 -19.32
N GLN A 274 -18.19 -15.68 -20.35
CA GLN A 274 -17.52 -15.21 -21.57
C GLN A 274 -18.37 -14.24 -22.38
N SER A 275 -19.68 -14.48 -22.45
CA SER A 275 -20.62 -13.59 -23.10
C SER A 275 -20.66 -12.22 -22.41
N MET A 276 -20.83 -12.22 -21.08
CA MET A 276 -20.88 -11.00 -20.28
C MET A 276 -19.55 -10.24 -20.28
N LEU A 277 -18.42 -10.96 -20.29
CA LEU A 277 -17.10 -10.34 -20.40
C LEU A 277 -16.93 -9.56 -21.71
N THR A 278 -17.48 -10.07 -22.81
CA THR A 278 -17.48 -9.37 -24.10
C THR A 278 -18.33 -8.09 -24.06
N GLU A 279 -19.46 -8.13 -23.38
CA GLU A 279 -20.30 -6.94 -23.16
C GLU A 279 -19.59 -5.91 -22.26
N PHE A 280 -18.90 -6.36 -21.21
CA PHE A 280 -18.08 -5.50 -20.36
C PHE A 280 -17.00 -4.79 -21.14
N GLU A 281 -16.26 -5.52 -22.00
CA GLU A 281 -15.17 -4.98 -22.80
C GLU A 281 -15.67 -3.94 -23.83
N ASN A 282 -16.81 -4.22 -24.48
CA ASN A 282 -17.30 -3.37 -25.57
C ASN A 282 -18.10 -2.16 -25.11
N ARG A 283 -18.80 -2.25 -23.99
CA ARG A 283 -19.79 -1.24 -23.58
C ARG A 283 -19.48 -0.66 -22.21
N PHE A 284 -19.38 -1.49 -21.17
CA PHE A 284 -19.34 -1.03 -19.79
C PHE A 284 -18.13 -0.14 -19.48
N LEU A 285 -16.95 -0.45 -20.07
CA LEU A 285 -15.72 0.33 -19.91
C LEU A 285 -15.86 1.80 -20.31
N ASN A 286 -16.61 2.07 -21.38
CA ASN A 286 -16.72 3.39 -21.99
C ASN A 286 -17.80 4.26 -21.35
N GLU A 287 -18.77 3.64 -20.67
CA GLU A 287 -19.92 4.34 -20.07
C GLU A 287 -19.64 4.86 -18.66
N GLN A 288 -18.55 4.40 -18.03
CA GLN A 288 -18.24 4.74 -16.63
C GLN A 288 -17.29 5.94 -16.50
N ASP A 289 -17.59 6.82 -15.55
CA ASP A 289 -16.73 7.98 -15.20
C ASP A 289 -15.56 7.61 -14.27
N TYR A 290 -15.12 6.34 -14.27
CA TYR A 290 -13.95 5.87 -13.53
C TYR A 290 -13.17 4.82 -14.33
N CYS A 291 -11.89 4.65 -13.99
CA CYS A 291 -11.02 3.73 -14.69
C CYS A 291 -11.17 2.29 -14.22
N MET A 292 -11.13 1.38 -15.18
CA MET A 292 -11.10 -0.08 -15.00
C MET A 292 -10.09 -0.66 -15.98
N ASP A 293 -9.32 -1.65 -15.53
CA ASP A 293 -8.32 -2.32 -16.38
C ASP A 293 -8.71 -3.77 -16.75
N GLY A 294 -9.95 -4.15 -16.43
CA GLY A 294 -10.45 -5.50 -16.71
C GLY A 294 -11.72 -5.85 -15.94
N ALA A 295 -11.89 -7.13 -15.73
CA ALA A 295 -12.95 -7.71 -14.91
C ALA A 295 -12.37 -8.74 -13.92
N VAL A 296 -13.01 -8.90 -12.77
CA VAL A 296 -12.68 -9.94 -11.81
C VAL A 296 -13.75 -10.99 -11.81
N ILE A 297 -13.38 -12.23 -12.07
CA ILE A 297 -14.26 -13.39 -12.05
C ILE A 297 -14.00 -14.16 -10.76
N LYS A 298 -15.05 -14.46 -10.01
CA LYS A 298 -14.98 -15.18 -8.74
C LYS A 298 -15.97 -16.34 -8.75
N VAL A 299 -15.59 -17.48 -8.16
CA VAL A 299 -16.56 -18.53 -7.81
C VAL A 299 -17.50 -17.96 -6.76
N ASP A 300 -18.80 -18.08 -6.96
CA ASP A 300 -19.79 -17.41 -6.10
C ASP A 300 -19.93 -18.07 -4.72
N ASP A 301 -20.00 -19.39 -4.66
CA ASP A 301 -20.21 -20.14 -3.43
C ASP A 301 -19.02 -20.07 -2.47
N ARG A 302 -19.25 -19.66 -1.22
CA ARG A 302 -18.18 -19.47 -0.25
C ARG A 302 -17.58 -20.77 0.29
N LEU A 303 -18.36 -21.83 0.36
CA LEU A 303 -17.82 -23.16 0.73
C LEU A 303 -16.89 -23.67 -0.36
N ALA A 304 -17.27 -23.46 -1.62
CA ALA A 304 -16.39 -23.76 -2.75
C ALA A 304 -15.12 -22.92 -2.74
N GLN A 305 -15.22 -21.59 -2.45
CA GLN A 305 -14.03 -20.73 -2.31
C GLN A 305 -13.06 -21.25 -1.22
N ASN A 306 -13.60 -21.69 -0.07
CA ASN A 306 -12.81 -22.26 1.02
C ASN A 306 -12.16 -23.59 0.62
N ALA A 307 -12.88 -24.46 -0.09
CA ALA A 307 -12.38 -25.75 -0.56
C ALA A 307 -11.29 -25.61 -1.65
N ILE A 308 -11.45 -24.65 -2.57
CA ILE A 308 -10.45 -24.31 -3.61
C ILE A 308 -9.21 -23.68 -2.98
N GLY A 309 -9.39 -22.86 -1.95
CA GLY A 309 -8.32 -22.25 -1.17
C GLY A 309 -7.55 -21.15 -1.89
N SER A 310 -6.40 -20.82 -1.32
CA SER A 310 -5.52 -19.73 -1.78
C SER A 310 -4.06 -20.18 -1.81
N THR A 311 -3.25 -19.51 -2.61
CA THR A 311 -1.78 -19.54 -2.47
C THR A 311 -1.34 -18.55 -1.38
N ASN A 312 -0.04 -18.44 -1.12
CA ASN A 312 0.50 -17.43 -0.20
C ASN A 312 0.24 -15.98 -0.65
N LYS A 313 -0.16 -15.75 -1.92
CA LYS A 313 -0.31 -14.41 -2.50
C LYS A 313 -1.69 -14.17 -3.09
N THR A 314 -2.34 -15.20 -3.65
CA THR A 314 -3.56 -15.04 -4.45
C THR A 314 -4.60 -16.12 -4.12
N PRO A 315 -5.91 -15.79 -4.12
CA PRO A 315 -6.98 -16.76 -4.06
C PRO A 315 -7.04 -17.54 -5.40
N LYS A 316 -7.18 -18.87 -5.33
CA LYS A 316 -7.30 -19.72 -6.53
C LYS A 316 -8.72 -19.68 -7.15
N TRP A 317 -9.70 -19.27 -6.36
CA TRP A 317 -11.12 -19.17 -6.73
C TRP A 317 -11.50 -17.85 -7.41
N ALA A 318 -10.52 -16.96 -7.62
CA ALA A 318 -10.70 -15.69 -8.32
C ALA A 318 -9.65 -15.53 -9.42
N LYS A 319 -10.06 -14.95 -10.55
CA LYS A 319 -9.17 -14.63 -11.68
C LYS A 319 -9.48 -13.21 -12.15
N ALA A 320 -8.45 -12.42 -12.39
CA ALA A 320 -8.56 -11.08 -12.92
C ALA A 320 -8.25 -11.09 -14.42
N PHE A 321 -9.28 -11.00 -15.25
CA PHE A 321 -9.11 -10.88 -16.69
C PHE A 321 -8.85 -9.42 -17.04
N LYS A 322 -7.69 -9.15 -17.62
CA LYS A 322 -7.31 -7.83 -18.09
C LYS A 322 -7.66 -7.66 -19.55
N PHE A 323 -8.36 -6.58 -19.86
CA PHE A 323 -8.67 -6.22 -21.24
C PHE A 323 -7.41 -5.85 -22.01
N LYS A 324 -7.48 -5.92 -23.34
CA LYS A 324 -6.39 -5.48 -24.19
C LYS A 324 -6.09 -4.04 -23.88
N GLN A 325 -4.87 -3.79 -23.41
CA GLN A 325 -4.40 -2.44 -23.17
C GLN A 325 -4.20 -1.70 -24.48
N GLU A 326 -4.50 -0.41 -24.45
CA GLU A 326 -4.19 0.48 -25.54
C GLU A 326 -2.70 0.46 -25.83
N GLN A 327 -2.35 0.29 -27.11
CA GLN A 327 -0.97 0.43 -27.58
C GLN A 327 -0.89 1.60 -28.56
N ALA A 328 0.18 2.35 -28.47
CA ALA A 328 0.43 3.44 -29.40
C ALA A 328 1.75 3.26 -30.11
N SER A 329 1.79 3.72 -31.38
CA SER A 329 2.99 3.69 -32.18
C SER A 329 3.78 5.00 -32.01
N THR A 330 5.07 4.89 -31.66
CA THR A 330 5.95 6.04 -31.47
C THR A 330 7.38 5.72 -31.93
N LYS A 331 8.16 6.77 -32.22
CA LYS A 331 9.55 6.61 -32.68
C LYS A 331 10.50 6.39 -31.51
N LEU A 332 11.39 5.39 -31.63
CA LEU A 332 12.52 5.17 -30.73
C LEU A 332 13.71 6.00 -31.19
N ASN A 333 13.96 7.12 -30.52
CA ASN A 333 14.99 8.08 -30.92
C ASN A 333 16.39 7.62 -30.58
N SER A 334 16.59 7.01 -29.42
CA SER A 334 17.91 6.50 -28.97
C SER A 334 17.71 5.45 -27.87
N ILE A 335 18.80 4.71 -27.62
CA ILE A 335 18.90 3.80 -26.48
C ILE A 335 20.01 4.32 -25.57
N THR A 336 19.65 4.68 -24.34
CA THR A 336 20.59 5.12 -23.31
C THR A 336 20.97 3.96 -22.40
N VAL A 337 22.26 3.88 -22.05
CA VAL A 337 22.77 2.88 -21.11
C VAL A 337 22.76 3.49 -19.70
N GLN A 338 22.31 2.72 -18.72
CA GLN A 338 22.37 3.07 -17.31
C GLN A 338 23.19 2.02 -16.56
N LEU A 339 23.80 2.41 -15.45
CA LEU A 339 24.54 1.50 -14.60
C LEU A 339 23.94 1.48 -13.21
N GLY A 340 23.57 0.31 -12.72
CA GLY A 340 23.09 0.14 -11.36
C GLY A 340 24.22 0.06 -10.32
N MET A 341 23.87 0.12 -9.04
CA MET A 341 24.83 0.03 -7.92
C MET A 341 25.65 -1.28 -7.91
N SER A 342 25.09 -2.38 -8.41
CA SER A 342 25.77 -3.67 -8.56
C SER A 342 26.79 -3.68 -9.71
N GLY A 343 26.81 -2.63 -10.54
CA GLY A 343 27.55 -2.61 -11.80
C GLY A 343 26.77 -3.16 -12.99
N GLN A 344 25.52 -3.60 -12.83
CA GLN A 344 24.66 -4.10 -13.90
C GLN A 344 24.30 -2.98 -14.88
N LEU A 345 24.47 -3.23 -16.19
CA LEU A 345 23.99 -2.36 -17.25
C LEU A 345 22.48 -2.57 -17.46
N GLY A 346 21.76 -1.47 -17.54
CA GLY A 346 20.37 -1.40 -17.97
C GLY A 346 20.26 -0.58 -19.25
N PHE A 347 19.21 -0.83 -20.05
CA PHE A 347 18.96 -0.13 -21.30
C PHE A 347 17.61 0.56 -21.25
N VAL A 348 17.55 1.81 -21.68
CA VAL A 348 16.35 2.62 -21.71
C VAL A 348 16.16 3.22 -23.09
N GLY A 349 15.01 2.95 -23.72
CA GLY A 349 14.60 3.58 -24.96
C GLY A 349 14.06 4.98 -24.71
N GLU A 350 14.61 5.97 -25.39
CA GLU A 350 14.08 7.33 -25.41
C GLU A 350 13.14 7.46 -26.63
N LEU A 351 11.88 7.80 -26.35
CA LEU A 351 10.79 7.81 -27.34
C LEU A 351 10.33 9.23 -27.66
N ASP A 352 9.77 9.44 -28.84
CA ASP A 352 8.88 10.58 -29.01
C ASP A 352 7.72 10.46 -28.01
N PRO A 353 7.35 11.55 -27.31
CA PRO A 353 6.26 11.48 -26.35
C PRO A 353 4.97 10.98 -26.99
N VAL A 354 4.39 9.93 -26.42
CA VAL A 354 3.14 9.31 -26.89
C VAL A 354 2.20 9.07 -25.73
N GLU A 355 0.92 9.33 -25.93
CA GLU A 355 -0.11 9.05 -24.93
C GLU A 355 -0.55 7.58 -25.00
N VAL A 356 -0.54 6.89 -23.86
CA VAL A 356 -1.03 5.51 -23.70
C VAL A 356 -1.76 5.44 -22.35
N ASP A 357 -3.01 5.00 -22.36
CA ASP A 357 -3.86 4.92 -21.16
C ASP A 357 -3.78 6.19 -20.30
N GLY A 358 -3.98 7.38 -20.92
CA GLY A 358 -4.03 8.68 -20.23
C GLY A 358 -2.70 9.16 -19.63
N SER A 359 -1.56 8.58 -20.01
CA SER A 359 -0.23 9.04 -19.59
C SER A 359 0.71 9.20 -20.78
N VAL A 360 1.50 10.26 -20.75
CA VAL A 360 2.53 10.51 -21.77
C VAL A 360 3.76 9.67 -21.45
N ILE A 361 4.13 8.78 -22.36
CA ILE A 361 5.31 7.93 -22.29
C ILE A 361 6.39 8.52 -23.21
N SER A 362 7.56 8.82 -22.65
CA SER A 362 8.75 9.28 -23.39
C SER A 362 9.95 8.38 -23.17
N ARG A 363 9.86 7.41 -22.24
CA ARG A 363 10.93 6.48 -21.90
C ARG A 363 10.40 5.10 -21.62
N VAL A 364 11.16 4.08 -22.03
CA VAL A 364 10.77 2.68 -21.85
C VAL A 364 11.97 1.83 -21.44
N THR A 365 11.79 0.91 -20.50
CA THR A 365 12.85 -0.05 -20.16
C THR A 365 13.00 -1.11 -21.25
N LEU A 366 14.24 -1.42 -21.64
CA LEU A 366 14.59 -2.44 -22.61
C LEU A 366 15.25 -3.67 -21.97
N ASN A 367 15.12 -3.81 -20.64
CA ASN A 367 15.60 -4.93 -19.83
C ASN A 367 17.09 -5.27 -20.06
N ASN A 368 17.44 -6.00 -21.13
CA ASN A 368 18.78 -6.47 -21.47
C ASN A 368 18.96 -6.54 -23.00
N MET A 369 20.16 -6.91 -23.44
CA MET A 369 20.49 -7.02 -24.88
C MET A 369 19.74 -8.14 -25.59
N ASP A 370 19.45 -9.24 -24.90
CA ASP A 370 18.71 -10.36 -25.49
C ASP A 370 17.27 -9.93 -25.83
N TYR A 371 16.61 -9.18 -24.94
CA TYR A 371 15.30 -8.58 -25.21
C TYR A 371 15.33 -7.63 -26.43
N ILE A 372 16.39 -6.79 -26.56
CA ILE A 372 16.56 -5.89 -27.71
C ILE A 372 16.69 -6.69 -29.01
N ARG A 373 17.43 -7.80 -29.00
CA ARG A 373 17.64 -8.68 -30.17
C ARG A 373 16.37 -9.48 -30.50
N GLU A 374 15.75 -10.12 -29.51
CA GLU A 374 14.54 -10.94 -29.71
C GLU A 374 13.39 -10.12 -30.28
N MET A 375 13.25 -8.88 -29.84
CA MET A 375 12.21 -7.97 -30.29
C MET A 375 12.59 -7.18 -31.56
N ASP A 376 13.77 -7.41 -32.15
CA ASP A 376 14.34 -6.68 -33.29
C ASP A 376 14.31 -5.16 -33.12
N ILE A 377 14.57 -4.68 -31.90
CA ILE A 377 14.50 -3.24 -31.55
C ILE A 377 15.69 -2.51 -32.13
N LYS A 378 15.44 -1.53 -33.01
CA LYS A 378 16.44 -0.71 -33.66
C LYS A 378 16.21 0.78 -33.42
N VAL A 379 17.26 1.54 -33.26
CA VAL A 379 17.18 3.00 -33.11
C VAL A 379 16.62 3.64 -34.39
N GLY A 380 15.70 4.55 -34.25
CA GLY A 380 14.98 5.20 -35.33
C GLY A 380 13.69 4.52 -35.75
N SER A 381 13.46 3.25 -35.34
CA SER A 381 12.20 2.53 -35.63
C SER A 381 10.99 3.15 -34.95
N TYR A 382 9.83 3.04 -35.59
CA TYR A 382 8.55 3.13 -34.93
C TYR A 382 8.26 1.80 -34.21
N VAL A 383 7.85 1.91 -32.96
CA VAL A 383 7.60 0.77 -32.07
C VAL A 383 6.23 0.91 -31.43
N PHE A 384 5.56 -0.21 -31.18
CA PHE A 384 4.35 -0.23 -30.38
C PHE A 384 4.70 -0.25 -28.88
N VAL A 385 4.15 0.67 -28.14
CA VAL A 385 4.35 0.81 -26.69
C VAL A 385 3.03 0.59 -25.96
N LYS A 386 3.07 -0.17 -24.87
CA LYS A 386 1.96 -0.32 -23.92
C LYS A 386 2.47 -0.25 -22.50
N LYS A 387 1.57 -0.08 -21.54
CA LYS A 387 1.89 -0.20 -20.11
C LYS A 387 1.75 -1.64 -19.62
N ASN A 388 2.82 -2.26 -19.19
CA ASN A 388 2.78 -3.57 -18.54
C ASN A 388 2.22 -3.43 -17.12
N GLY A 389 1.11 -4.12 -16.83
CA GLY A 389 0.45 -4.03 -15.53
C GLY A 389 -0.15 -2.65 -15.22
N ALA A 390 -0.52 -1.87 -16.24
CA ALA A 390 -1.04 -0.49 -16.15
C ALA A 390 -0.06 0.55 -15.58
N VAL A 391 1.21 0.19 -15.35
CA VAL A 391 2.19 1.07 -14.68
C VAL A 391 3.48 1.23 -15.47
N ILE A 392 4.11 0.13 -15.89
CA ILE A 392 5.47 0.14 -16.46
C ILE A 392 5.40 0.10 -17.98
N PRO A 393 5.91 1.15 -18.70
CA PRO A 393 5.96 1.13 -20.16
C PRO A 393 6.91 0.05 -20.68
N GLY A 394 6.47 -0.64 -21.74
CA GLY A 394 7.28 -1.63 -22.45
C GLY A 394 7.02 -1.59 -23.96
N ILE A 395 8.03 -1.91 -24.77
CA ILE A 395 7.85 -2.14 -26.20
C ILE A 395 7.23 -3.53 -26.39
N VAL A 396 6.23 -3.65 -27.25
CA VAL A 396 5.51 -4.92 -27.51
C VAL A 396 5.63 -5.36 -28.95
N GLY A 397 6.22 -4.60 -29.81
CA GLY A 397 6.45 -4.94 -31.19
C GLY A 397 7.02 -3.76 -32.00
N ILE A 398 7.40 -4.07 -33.23
CA ILE A 398 7.83 -3.09 -34.21
C ILE A 398 6.65 -2.73 -35.12
N ASP A 399 6.44 -1.44 -35.36
CA ASP A 399 5.46 -0.97 -36.34
C ASP A 399 6.10 -0.95 -37.74
N TYR A 400 6.14 -2.12 -38.36
CA TYR A 400 6.75 -2.29 -39.69
C TYR A 400 6.04 -1.47 -40.77
N GLU A 401 4.70 -1.34 -40.67
CA GLU A 401 3.93 -0.58 -41.66
C GLU A 401 4.31 0.90 -41.63
N ARG A 402 4.38 1.49 -40.45
CA ARG A 402 4.77 2.88 -40.28
C ARG A 402 6.22 3.14 -40.63
N ASN A 403 7.12 2.20 -40.31
CA ASN A 403 8.54 2.28 -40.72
C ASN A 403 8.67 2.36 -42.24
N VAL A 404 7.92 1.56 -43.00
CA VAL A 404 7.90 1.59 -44.47
C VAL A 404 7.29 2.88 -44.97
N LEU A 405 6.17 3.32 -44.44
CA LEU A 405 5.48 4.55 -44.85
C LEU A 405 6.33 5.81 -44.63
N GLU A 406 7.05 5.88 -43.54
CA GLU A 406 7.90 7.02 -43.16
C GLU A 406 9.31 6.91 -43.78
N GLY A 407 9.61 5.85 -44.51
CA GLY A 407 10.93 5.63 -45.15
C GLY A 407 12.08 5.57 -44.15
N VAL A 408 11.81 4.98 -42.97
CA VAL A 408 12.79 4.89 -41.88
C VAL A 408 13.90 3.89 -42.23
N GLU A 409 15.16 4.27 -42.02
CA GLU A 409 16.33 3.39 -42.04
C GLU A 409 16.77 3.13 -40.58
N PRO A 410 16.30 2.06 -39.94
CA PRO A 410 16.60 1.77 -38.54
C PRO A 410 18.06 1.36 -38.37
N VAL A 411 18.69 1.82 -37.30
CA VAL A 411 20.08 1.51 -36.96
C VAL A 411 20.15 0.50 -35.83
N GLU A 412 20.91 -0.58 -36.00
CA GLU A 412 21.11 -1.57 -34.95
C GLU A 412 21.83 -0.97 -33.75
N PHE A 413 21.32 -1.23 -32.54
CA PHE A 413 22.00 -0.86 -31.32
C PHE A 413 23.11 -1.86 -31.00
N LYS A 414 24.36 -1.38 -30.97
CA LYS A 414 25.51 -2.22 -30.68
C LYS A 414 25.68 -2.43 -29.18
N GLU A 415 25.88 -3.68 -28.80
CA GLU A 415 26.19 -4.05 -27.41
C GLU A 415 27.48 -3.37 -26.98
N PRO A 416 27.52 -2.71 -25.81
CA PRO A 416 28.75 -2.15 -25.28
C PRO A 416 29.81 -3.23 -25.02
N ILE A 417 31.02 -3.04 -25.50
CA ILE A 417 32.17 -3.95 -25.26
C ILE A 417 32.90 -3.55 -23.98
N VAL A 418 32.88 -2.27 -23.63
CA VAL A 418 33.46 -1.71 -22.42
C VAL A 418 32.42 -0.86 -21.71
N CYS A 419 32.60 -0.66 -20.42
CA CYS A 419 31.72 0.21 -19.64
C CYS A 419 31.67 1.63 -20.22
N PRO A 420 30.50 2.15 -20.62
CA PRO A 420 30.43 3.49 -21.25
C PRO A 420 30.76 4.63 -20.28
N PHE A 421 30.81 4.35 -18.97
CA PHE A 421 31.08 5.36 -17.94
C PHE A 421 32.57 5.44 -17.53
N CYS A 422 33.28 4.30 -17.49
CA CYS A 422 34.67 4.28 -17.02
C CYS A 422 35.66 3.62 -18.00
N GLY A 423 35.17 3.07 -19.12
CA GLY A 423 36.02 2.33 -20.08
C GLY A 423 36.51 0.97 -19.58
N GLY A 424 36.10 0.54 -18.38
CA GLY A 424 36.52 -0.74 -17.81
C GLY A 424 35.83 -1.94 -18.45
N GLU A 425 36.32 -3.12 -18.14
CA GLU A 425 35.82 -4.39 -18.66
C GLU A 425 34.39 -4.66 -18.25
N LEU A 426 33.61 -5.25 -19.17
CA LEU A 426 32.26 -5.77 -18.91
C LEU A 426 32.27 -7.30 -18.92
N THR A 427 31.63 -7.91 -17.94
CA THR A 427 31.50 -9.36 -17.81
C THR A 427 30.05 -9.80 -17.62
N LYS A 428 29.77 -11.05 -17.98
CA LYS A 428 28.52 -11.73 -17.58
C LYS A 428 28.78 -12.56 -16.34
N ILE A 429 27.80 -12.71 -15.43
CA ILE A 429 27.94 -13.55 -14.21
C ILE A 429 27.99 -15.04 -14.56
N SER A 430 27.33 -15.44 -15.67
CA SER A 430 27.39 -16.79 -16.24
C SER A 430 27.40 -16.67 -17.77
N ASP A 431 27.90 -17.69 -18.47
CA ASP A 431 27.96 -17.70 -19.94
C ASP A 431 26.58 -17.50 -20.57
N ASP A 432 25.53 -18.02 -19.96
CA ASP A 432 24.11 -17.84 -20.37
C ASP A 432 23.46 -16.59 -19.75
N GLY A 433 24.21 -15.76 -19.05
CA GLY A 433 23.69 -14.57 -18.35
C GLY A 433 23.27 -13.48 -19.33
N ALA A 434 22.02 -13.01 -19.17
CA ALA A 434 21.43 -11.94 -20.00
C ALA A 434 21.95 -10.53 -19.69
N HIS A 435 22.69 -10.34 -18.60
CA HIS A 435 23.11 -9.02 -18.13
C HIS A 435 24.63 -8.85 -18.13
N LEU A 436 25.04 -7.65 -18.55
CA LEU A 436 26.44 -7.20 -18.48
C LEU A 436 26.70 -6.43 -17.19
N PHE A 437 27.89 -6.61 -16.62
CA PHE A 437 28.33 -5.96 -15.40
C PHE A 437 29.65 -5.27 -15.55
N CYS A 438 29.76 -4.02 -15.11
CA CYS A 438 31.05 -3.33 -14.99
C CYS A 438 31.82 -3.90 -13.80
N THR A 439 33.00 -4.44 -14.01
CA THR A 439 33.82 -5.04 -12.95
C THR A 439 34.63 -4.01 -12.15
N ASN A 440 34.79 -2.80 -12.71
CA ASN A 440 35.52 -1.73 -12.03
C ASN A 440 34.81 -1.22 -10.80
N LYS A 441 35.35 -1.46 -9.60
CA LYS A 441 34.84 -0.99 -8.33
C LYS A 441 34.92 0.53 -8.17
N ASP A 442 35.88 1.17 -8.88
CA ASP A 442 36.11 2.62 -8.84
C ASP A 442 35.38 3.38 -9.96
N CYS A 443 34.44 2.73 -10.64
CA CYS A 443 33.62 3.38 -11.65
C CYS A 443 32.77 4.48 -10.98
N GLU A 444 32.92 5.75 -11.45
CA GLU A 444 32.18 6.90 -10.92
C GLU A 444 30.67 6.63 -10.83
N GLU A 445 30.11 6.12 -11.93
CA GLU A 445 28.67 5.83 -11.98
C GLU A 445 28.25 4.82 -10.93
N ARG A 446 29.01 3.74 -10.75
CA ARG A 446 28.74 2.70 -9.76
C ARG A 446 28.79 3.24 -8.33
N ILE A 447 29.77 4.09 -8.03
CA ILE A 447 29.92 4.76 -6.74
C ILE A 447 28.73 5.67 -6.47
N VAL A 448 28.38 6.51 -7.45
CA VAL A 448 27.24 7.42 -7.35
C VAL A 448 25.94 6.65 -7.07
N GLN A 449 25.71 5.55 -7.79
CA GLN A 449 24.52 4.72 -7.60
C GLN A 449 24.52 3.98 -6.25
N LYS A 450 25.69 3.51 -5.76
CA LYS A 450 25.81 2.87 -4.43
C LYS A 450 25.47 3.86 -3.32
N ILE A 451 25.98 5.08 -3.36
CA ILE A 451 25.68 6.12 -2.38
C ILE A 451 24.21 6.60 -2.51
N SER A 452 23.70 6.72 -3.74
CA SER A 452 22.29 7.05 -3.99
C SER A 452 21.35 6.01 -3.38
N TYR A 453 21.72 4.74 -3.42
CA TYR A 453 20.96 3.67 -2.78
C TYR A 453 21.04 3.75 -1.26
N PHE A 454 22.21 3.99 -0.70
CA PHE A 454 22.45 4.12 0.73
C PHE A 454 21.55 5.19 1.37
N VAL A 455 21.39 6.34 0.73
CA VAL A 455 20.59 7.46 1.28
C VAL A 455 19.08 7.33 1.09
N LYS A 456 18.61 6.31 0.33
CA LYS A 456 17.17 6.12 0.06
C LYS A 456 16.32 5.95 1.32
N LYS A 457 15.03 6.25 1.18
CA LYS A 457 14.02 6.12 2.24
C LYS A 457 13.93 4.71 2.84
N GLU A 458 14.13 3.67 2.04
CA GLU A 458 14.14 2.27 2.48
C GLU A 458 15.41 1.86 3.22
N CYS A 459 16.48 2.64 3.07
CA CYS A 459 17.81 2.45 3.67
C CYS A 459 18.02 3.48 4.80
N MET A 460 19.00 4.36 4.69
CA MET A 460 19.33 5.32 5.75
C MET A 460 18.39 6.53 5.82
N ASP A 461 17.47 6.72 4.86
CA ASP A 461 16.46 7.79 4.86
C ASP A 461 17.06 9.21 5.06
N ILE A 462 18.07 9.53 4.27
CA ILE A 462 18.74 10.83 4.36
C ILE A 462 18.14 11.76 3.31
N ASP A 463 17.26 12.64 3.73
CA ASP A 463 16.65 13.64 2.86
C ASP A 463 17.65 14.71 2.42
N GLY A 464 17.39 15.29 1.23
CA GLY A 464 18.19 16.41 0.69
C GLY A 464 19.41 15.99 -0.13
N ILE A 465 19.64 14.67 -0.33
CA ILE A 465 20.71 14.14 -1.18
C ILE A 465 20.11 13.54 -2.45
N SER A 466 20.23 14.25 -3.58
CA SER A 466 19.91 13.73 -4.90
C SER A 466 21.15 13.13 -5.57
N GLU A 467 20.95 12.31 -6.61
CA GLU A 467 22.05 11.79 -7.44
C GLU A 467 22.94 12.93 -8.00
N LYS A 468 22.31 14.04 -8.43
CA LYS A 468 23.02 15.22 -8.88
C LYS A 468 23.90 15.83 -7.77
N THR A 469 23.41 15.80 -6.55
CA THR A 469 24.14 16.26 -5.35
C THR A 469 25.34 15.36 -5.06
N ILE A 470 25.16 14.03 -5.16
CA ILE A 470 26.24 13.05 -4.96
C ILE A 470 27.35 13.24 -6.01
N ARG A 471 26.98 13.44 -7.29
CA ARG A 471 27.96 13.73 -8.37
C ARG A 471 28.75 14.99 -8.10
N LYS A 472 28.11 16.04 -7.54
CA LYS A 472 28.79 17.25 -7.15
C LYS A 472 29.79 16.98 -6.01
N MET A 473 29.36 16.22 -4.99
CA MET A 473 30.23 15.82 -3.87
C MET A 473 31.39 14.93 -4.33
N TYR A 474 31.13 13.97 -5.24
CA TYR A 474 32.15 13.12 -5.85
C TYR A 474 33.30 13.95 -6.44
N LYS A 475 32.97 15.04 -7.16
CA LYS A 475 33.94 15.92 -7.83
C LYS A 475 34.60 16.92 -6.89
N SER A 476 33.86 17.46 -5.92
CA SER A 476 34.33 18.59 -5.10
C SER A 476 35.06 18.17 -3.82
N ILE A 477 34.63 17.06 -3.19
CA ILE A 477 35.18 16.58 -1.90
C ILE A 477 35.62 15.11 -1.97
N ASN A 478 35.77 14.57 -3.17
CA ASN A 478 36.25 13.20 -3.39
C ASN A 478 35.40 12.12 -2.70
N LEU A 479 34.06 12.30 -2.68
CA LEU A 479 33.13 11.34 -2.07
C LEU A 479 33.16 10.01 -2.85
N ARG A 480 33.56 8.91 -2.20
CA ARG A 480 33.71 7.57 -2.84
C ARG A 480 32.85 6.49 -2.16
N SER A 481 32.46 6.70 -0.92
CA SER A 481 31.75 5.73 -0.11
C SER A 481 30.75 6.38 0.84
N TRP A 482 29.94 5.57 1.50
CA TRP A 482 29.09 6.06 2.60
C TRP A 482 29.94 6.51 3.81
N GLN A 483 31.11 5.89 4.05
CA GLN A 483 32.05 6.31 5.08
C GLN A 483 32.52 7.76 4.83
N ASP A 484 32.86 8.09 3.58
CA ASP A 484 33.23 9.46 3.21
C ASP A 484 32.08 10.45 3.43
N LEU A 485 30.84 10.01 3.21
CA LEU A 485 29.65 10.83 3.47
C LEU A 485 29.54 11.16 4.97
N MET A 486 29.72 10.16 5.85
CA MET A 486 29.69 10.35 7.30
C MET A 486 30.84 11.23 7.78
N LEU A 487 32.06 10.97 7.30
CA LEU A 487 33.25 11.78 7.61
C LEU A 487 33.12 13.21 7.11
N SER A 488 32.53 13.43 5.94
CA SER A 488 32.28 14.77 5.37
C SER A 488 31.29 15.57 6.22
N SER A 489 30.27 14.91 6.77
CA SER A 489 29.33 15.52 7.71
C SER A 489 30.03 15.90 9.02
N ALA A 490 30.80 14.97 9.58
CA ALA A 490 31.50 15.19 10.87
C ALA A 490 32.59 16.26 10.78
N SER A 491 33.31 16.35 9.66
CA SER A 491 34.38 17.32 9.41
C SER A 491 33.89 18.69 8.90
N GLY A 492 32.61 18.84 8.57
CA GLY A 492 32.05 20.06 8.00
C GLY A 492 32.40 20.28 6.53
N ALA A 493 32.90 19.23 5.81
CA ALA A 493 33.35 19.34 4.42
C ALA A 493 32.25 19.73 3.42
N PHE A 494 30.98 19.62 3.78
CA PHE A 494 29.86 20.03 2.92
C PHE A 494 29.85 21.52 2.60
N HIS A 495 30.49 22.34 3.43
CA HIS A 495 30.65 23.75 3.15
C HIS A 495 31.40 24.01 1.82
N TYR A 496 32.36 23.15 1.43
CA TYR A 496 33.04 23.24 0.13
C TYR A 496 32.14 22.94 -1.06
N VAL A 497 31.00 22.28 -0.82
CA VAL A 497 30.05 21.91 -1.89
C VAL A 497 28.89 22.90 -1.98
N PHE A 498 28.36 23.36 -0.85
CA PHE A 498 27.11 24.13 -0.77
C PHE A 498 27.32 25.54 -0.19
N GLY A 499 28.52 25.86 0.34
CA GLY A 499 28.78 27.07 1.13
C GLY A 499 28.21 26.99 2.54
N ASP A 500 28.41 28.09 3.31
CA ASP A 500 27.85 28.22 4.64
C ASP A 500 26.41 28.71 4.54
N GLY A 501 25.46 27.83 4.78
CA GLY A 501 24.04 28.18 4.68
C GLY A 501 23.10 27.05 5.10
N LYS A 502 21.79 27.35 5.06
CA LYS A 502 20.72 26.42 5.47
C LYS A 502 20.81 25.03 4.79
N SER A 503 21.30 24.96 3.56
CA SER A 503 21.43 23.68 2.84
C SER A 503 22.42 22.74 3.51
N THR A 504 23.59 23.26 3.92
CA THR A 504 24.63 22.51 4.65
C THR A 504 24.13 22.10 6.03
N GLU A 505 23.49 23.03 6.75
CA GLU A 505 22.92 22.77 8.07
C GLU A 505 21.82 21.71 8.01
N ASN A 506 20.86 21.84 7.10
CA ASN A 506 19.78 20.88 6.91
C ASN A 506 20.31 19.48 6.58
N LEU A 507 21.31 19.39 5.70
CA LEU A 507 21.91 18.11 5.33
C LEU A 507 22.57 17.43 6.53
N ASN A 508 23.37 18.17 7.32
CA ASN A 508 23.99 17.63 8.53
C ASN A 508 22.93 17.18 9.56
N ASN A 509 21.86 17.95 9.72
CA ASN A 509 20.75 17.58 10.61
C ASN A 509 20.03 16.30 10.11
N ASN A 510 19.81 16.15 8.81
CA ASN A 510 19.19 14.96 8.23
C ASN A 510 20.07 13.71 8.42
N ILE A 511 21.39 13.84 8.23
CA ILE A 511 22.34 12.74 8.51
C ILE A 511 22.31 12.37 9.98
N LYS A 512 22.36 13.34 10.90
CA LYS A 512 22.30 13.11 12.34
C LYS A 512 21.00 12.39 12.72
N LYS A 513 19.86 12.88 12.21
CA LYS A 513 18.55 12.25 12.42
C LYS A 513 18.54 10.80 11.93
N SER A 514 19.11 10.52 10.76
CA SER A 514 19.22 9.16 10.20
C SER A 514 20.04 8.25 11.13
N ILE A 515 21.21 8.69 11.60
CA ILE A 515 22.05 7.94 12.54
C ILE A 515 21.28 7.59 13.82
N GLU A 516 20.47 8.54 14.33
CA GLU A 516 19.69 8.37 15.57
C GLU A 516 18.47 7.47 15.39
N SER A 517 17.86 7.42 14.20
CA SER A 517 16.57 6.75 13.94
C SER A 517 16.68 5.43 13.17
N CYS A 518 17.81 5.12 12.52
CA CYS A 518 17.99 3.89 11.76
C CYS A 518 18.68 2.80 12.59
N TYR A 519 18.12 1.60 12.52
CA TYR A 519 18.61 0.41 13.21
C TYR A 519 19.22 -0.61 12.23
N GLY A 520 19.73 -1.72 12.74
CA GLY A 520 20.54 -2.66 11.99
C GLY A 520 19.90 -3.23 10.73
N ASP A 521 18.60 -3.37 10.67
CA ASP A 521 17.88 -3.84 9.46
C ASP A 521 18.00 -2.83 8.31
N ARG A 522 17.89 -1.54 8.62
CA ARG A 522 18.04 -0.47 7.63
C ARG A 522 19.50 -0.29 7.23
N VAL A 523 20.42 -0.39 8.19
CA VAL A 523 21.87 -0.35 7.93
C VAL A 523 22.27 -1.51 7.02
N LEU A 524 21.85 -2.75 7.31
CA LEU A 524 22.11 -3.92 6.48
C LEU A 524 21.56 -3.76 5.06
N CYS A 525 20.34 -3.20 4.92
CA CYS A 525 19.76 -2.87 3.62
C CYS A 525 20.62 -1.85 2.88
N ALA A 526 21.11 -0.81 3.58
CA ALA A 526 21.89 0.29 3.00
C ALA A 526 23.26 -0.14 2.46
N LEU A 527 23.86 -1.21 2.99
CA LEU A 527 25.11 -1.78 2.46
C LEU A 527 24.97 -2.27 0.99
N GLY A 528 23.74 -2.47 0.52
CA GLY A 528 23.46 -2.79 -0.88
C GLY A 528 23.93 -4.17 -1.30
N ILE A 529 23.89 -5.14 -0.41
CA ILE A 529 24.28 -6.52 -0.65
C ILE A 529 23.34 -7.15 -1.69
N PRO A 530 23.86 -7.81 -2.75
CA PRO A 530 23.02 -8.43 -3.76
C PRO A 530 21.97 -9.37 -3.19
N MET A 531 20.71 -9.24 -3.61
CA MET A 531 19.53 -9.99 -3.17
C MET A 531 19.09 -9.74 -1.70
N ILE A 532 19.78 -8.90 -0.96
CA ILE A 532 19.44 -8.53 0.41
C ILE A 532 18.80 -7.13 0.40
N GLY A 533 17.49 -7.11 0.16
CA GLY A 533 16.69 -5.89 0.21
C GLY A 533 16.03 -5.69 1.57
N LYS A 534 15.19 -4.66 1.72
CA LYS A 534 14.54 -4.25 2.97
C LYS A 534 13.93 -5.42 3.77
N ILE A 535 13.10 -6.27 3.14
CA ILE A 535 12.40 -7.37 3.82
C ILE A 535 13.38 -8.44 4.28
N THR A 536 14.37 -8.79 3.44
CA THR A 536 15.38 -9.78 3.79
C THR A 536 16.27 -9.27 4.92
N SER A 537 16.71 -8.01 4.86
CA SER A 537 17.49 -7.37 5.94
C SER A 537 16.77 -7.37 7.26
N GLN A 538 15.45 -7.08 7.26
CA GLN A 538 14.63 -7.12 8.46
C GLN A 538 14.61 -8.52 9.07
N LYS A 539 14.34 -9.57 8.27
CA LYS A 539 14.30 -10.96 8.73
C LYS A 539 15.67 -11.45 9.25
N VAL A 540 16.74 -11.10 8.55
CA VAL A 540 18.11 -11.42 8.97
C VAL A 540 18.41 -10.78 10.31
N MET A 541 18.12 -9.50 10.48
CA MET A 541 18.37 -8.81 11.74
C MET A 541 17.44 -9.27 12.87
N GLU A 542 16.18 -9.58 12.58
CA GLU A 542 15.28 -10.22 13.57
C GLU A 542 15.81 -11.55 14.09
N HIS A 543 16.52 -12.32 13.24
CA HIS A 543 17.15 -13.60 13.63
C HIS A 543 18.43 -13.38 14.43
N PHE A 544 19.39 -12.61 13.90
CA PHE A 544 20.73 -12.45 14.49
C PHE A 544 20.83 -11.38 15.57
N LYS A 545 19.86 -10.45 15.66
CA LYS A 545 19.74 -9.37 16.63
C LYS A 545 20.75 -8.23 16.47
N ASN A 546 22.00 -8.50 16.12
CA ASN A 546 23.06 -7.51 15.94
C ASN A 546 24.06 -7.96 14.85
N PHE A 547 24.92 -7.05 14.41
CA PHE A 547 25.94 -7.33 13.40
C PHE A 547 27.01 -8.29 13.90
N ASP A 548 27.35 -8.30 15.19
CA ASP A 548 28.35 -9.22 15.72
C ASP A 548 27.93 -10.68 15.54
N ASN A 549 26.69 -10.99 15.85
CA ASN A 549 26.12 -12.33 15.63
C ASN A 549 26.06 -12.68 14.14
N LEU A 550 25.65 -11.72 13.30
CA LEU A 550 25.54 -11.91 11.85
C LEU A 550 26.91 -12.15 11.20
N VAL A 551 27.92 -11.35 11.56
CA VAL A 551 29.29 -11.47 11.00
C VAL A 551 29.95 -12.79 11.39
N ASN A 552 29.67 -13.32 12.57
CA ASN A 552 30.21 -14.59 13.03
C ASN A 552 29.39 -15.82 12.58
N ALA A 553 28.22 -15.62 11.96
CA ALA A 553 27.36 -16.72 11.55
C ALA A 553 27.96 -17.60 10.46
N SER A 554 27.69 -18.89 10.54
CA SER A 554 27.97 -19.86 9.46
C SER A 554 26.93 -19.74 8.35
N LEU A 555 27.23 -20.31 7.18
CA LEU A 555 26.24 -20.35 6.06
C LEU A 555 24.97 -21.10 6.47
N ASP A 556 25.09 -22.19 7.24
CA ASP A 556 23.94 -22.98 7.68
C ASP A 556 23.03 -22.17 8.63
N GLU A 557 23.59 -21.34 9.51
CA GLU A 557 22.82 -20.46 10.38
C GLU A 557 22.09 -19.36 9.56
N ILE A 558 22.71 -18.83 8.52
CA ILE A 558 22.05 -17.87 7.63
C ILE A 558 20.90 -18.54 6.84
N LEU A 559 21.10 -19.79 6.39
CA LEU A 559 20.07 -20.58 5.70
C LEU A 559 18.83 -20.87 6.59
N ASN A 560 19.00 -20.88 7.91
CA ASN A 560 17.90 -21.08 8.85
C ASN A 560 17.01 -19.83 9.05
N VAL A 561 17.38 -18.70 8.49
CA VAL A 561 16.53 -17.48 8.52
C VAL A 561 15.27 -17.72 7.70
N ASP A 562 14.09 -17.54 8.31
CA ASP A 562 12.82 -17.78 7.64
C ASP A 562 12.65 -16.95 6.36
N GLY A 563 12.43 -17.64 5.24
CA GLY A 563 12.17 -17.03 3.94
C GLY A 563 13.39 -16.46 3.23
N ILE A 564 14.62 -16.79 3.64
CA ILE A 564 15.82 -16.57 2.84
C ILE A 564 16.06 -17.78 1.94
N GLY A 565 16.25 -17.56 0.64
CA GLY A 565 16.60 -18.61 -0.31
C GLY A 565 18.11 -18.87 -0.33
N THR A 566 18.52 -20.09 -0.74
CA THR A 566 19.93 -20.51 -0.78
C THR A 566 20.85 -19.50 -1.47
N VAL A 567 20.44 -18.97 -2.63
CA VAL A 567 21.24 -18.00 -3.38
C VAL A 567 21.48 -16.72 -2.58
N ALA A 568 20.43 -16.18 -1.93
CA ALA A 568 20.53 -14.96 -1.13
C ALA A 568 21.40 -15.18 0.13
N ALA A 569 21.24 -16.32 0.79
CA ALA A 569 22.04 -16.69 1.95
C ALA A 569 23.53 -16.83 1.60
N THR A 570 23.84 -17.51 0.49
CA THR A 570 25.22 -17.65 0.00
C THR A 570 25.82 -16.29 -0.32
N LYS A 571 25.08 -15.40 -1.03
CA LYS A 571 25.58 -14.05 -1.36
C LYS A 571 25.81 -13.19 -0.11
N LEU A 572 24.95 -13.30 0.89
CA LEU A 572 25.14 -12.60 2.16
C LEU A 572 26.39 -13.11 2.88
N TYR A 573 26.56 -14.44 2.97
CA TYR A 573 27.72 -15.04 3.61
C TYR A 573 29.03 -14.66 2.91
N GLU A 574 29.11 -14.78 1.58
CA GLU A 574 30.26 -14.38 0.78
C GLU A 574 30.60 -12.90 1.01
N TYR A 575 29.59 -12.02 0.93
CA TYR A 575 29.78 -10.58 1.12
C TYR A 575 30.33 -10.25 2.51
N ILE A 576 29.82 -10.87 3.57
CA ILE A 576 30.32 -10.67 4.92
C ILE A 576 31.80 -11.05 5.03
N ARG A 577 32.20 -12.18 4.44
CA ARG A 577 33.61 -12.66 4.50
C ARG A 577 34.56 -11.76 3.71
N GLU A 578 34.11 -11.23 2.58
CA GLU A 578 34.92 -10.35 1.75
C GLU A 578 34.98 -8.90 2.28
N ASN A 579 33.96 -8.44 3.01
CA ASN A 579 33.79 -7.07 3.43
C ASN A 579 33.57 -6.90 4.94
N THR A 580 34.18 -7.75 5.78
CA THR A 580 34.04 -7.69 7.25
C THR A 580 34.33 -6.29 7.82
N HIS A 581 35.31 -5.57 7.23
CA HIS A 581 35.64 -4.20 7.63
C HIS A 581 34.47 -3.21 7.44
N GLU A 582 33.63 -3.41 6.42
CA GLU A 582 32.47 -2.53 6.18
C GLU A 582 31.42 -2.68 7.30
N PHE A 583 31.30 -3.86 7.89
CA PHE A 583 30.44 -4.12 9.05
C PHE A 583 31.01 -3.52 10.34
N GLU A 584 32.34 -3.57 10.51
CA GLU A 584 32.99 -2.92 11.64
C GLU A 584 32.84 -1.39 11.56
N ASP A 585 33.14 -0.79 10.38
CA ASP A 585 32.92 0.63 10.14
C ASP A 585 31.47 1.03 10.41
N ALA A 586 30.51 0.21 10.02
CA ALA A 586 29.08 0.52 10.24
C ALA A 586 28.73 0.56 11.73
N LYS A 587 29.36 -0.26 12.57
CA LYS A 587 29.13 -0.25 14.03
C LYS A 587 29.64 1.03 14.69
N ASP A 588 30.66 1.68 14.11
CA ASP A 588 31.20 2.94 14.64
C ASP A 588 30.23 4.13 14.40
N TRP A 589 29.40 4.06 13.38
CA TRP A 589 28.50 5.13 12.99
C TRP A 589 27.03 4.89 13.33
N PHE A 590 26.57 3.63 13.33
CA PHE A 590 25.15 3.30 13.33
C PHE A 590 24.75 2.32 14.44
N LYS A 591 23.47 2.28 14.74
CA LYS A 591 22.85 1.29 15.63
C LYS A 591 22.70 -0.05 14.92
N CYS A 592 23.79 -0.81 14.82
CA CYS A 592 23.84 -2.11 14.11
C CYS A 592 23.20 -3.27 14.89
N TYR A 593 22.09 -3.02 15.57
CA TYR A 593 21.29 -3.98 16.33
C TYR A 593 19.80 -3.73 16.06
N VAL A 594 18.97 -4.70 16.41
CA VAL A 594 17.52 -4.53 16.38
C VAL A 594 17.14 -3.62 17.55
N GLU A 595 16.24 -2.67 17.30
CA GLU A 595 15.66 -1.87 18.37
C GLU A 595 15.05 -2.80 19.42
N GLU A 596 15.74 -3.01 20.51
CA GLU A 596 15.17 -3.67 21.67
C GLU A 596 14.07 -2.72 22.19
N LYS A 597 12.82 -3.12 21.99
CA LYS A 597 11.75 -2.61 22.83
C LYS A 597 12.17 -3.00 24.25
N ILE A 598 12.60 -2.02 25.02
CA ILE A 598 13.19 -2.19 26.36
C ILE A 598 12.26 -3.09 27.17
N VAL A 599 12.58 -4.36 27.22
CA VAL A 599 12.13 -5.25 28.29
C VAL A 599 13.18 -5.07 29.36
N THR A 600 12.94 -4.12 30.24
CA THR A 600 13.81 -3.91 31.41
C THR A 600 13.79 -5.22 32.21
N GLU A 601 14.88 -5.99 32.19
CA GLU A 601 15.05 -7.11 33.12
C GLU A 601 14.88 -6.54 34.53
N GLY A 602 13.88 -7.03 35.27
CA GLY A 602 13.47 -6.47 36.55
C GLY A 602 12.32 -5.49 36.51
N ALA A 603 11.76 -5.18 35.33
CA ALA A 603 10.53 -4.37 35.23
C ALA A 603 9.35 -5.10 35.88
N PRO A 604 8.44 -4.35 36.54
CA PRO A 604 7.33 -4.92 37.33
C PRO A 604 6.45 -5.91 36.59
N LEU A 605 6.35 -5.76 35.24
CA LEU A 605 5.48 -6.57 34.39
C LEU A 605 6.24 -7.53 33.47
N SER A 606 7.55 -7.76 33.73
CA SER A 606 8.39 -8.63 32.91
C SER A 606 7.83 -10.05 32.78
N GLY A 607 7.71 -10.55 31.54
CA GLY A 607 7.13 -11.87 31.23
C GLY A 607 5.61 -11.95 31.30
N MET A 608 4.91 -10.87 31.67
CA MET A 608 3.45 -10.84 31.77
C MET A 608 2.79 -10.44 30.46
N THR A 609 1.68 -11.10 30.11
CA THR A 609 0.83 -10.73 28.96
C THR A 609 -0.46 -10.14 29.49
N ILE A 610 -0.76 -8.91 29.16
CA ILE A 610 -1.81 -8.08 29.78
C ILE A 610 -2.74 -7.53 28.71
N LEU A 611 -4.02 -7.44 29.02
CA LEU A 611 -5.04 -6.78 28.21
C LEU A 611 -5.80 -5.80 29.08
N ALA A 612 -6.15 -4.63 28.57
CA ALA A 612 -7.09 -3.73 29.22
C ALA A 612 -8.43 -3.69 28.46
N THR A 613 -9.53 -3.57 29.20
CA THR A 613 -10.89 -3.47 28.64
C THR A 613 -11.74 -2.52 29.50
N GLY A 614 -12.69 -1.83 28.86
CA GLY A 614 -13.48 -0.78 29.51
C GLY A 614 -12.79 0.58 29.47
N THR A 615 -13.44 1.57 30.06
CA THR A 615 -12.92 2.94 30.20
C THR A 615 -12.09 3.02 31.49
N LEU A 616 -10.83 3.39 31.37
CA LEU A 616 -9.90 3.61 32.49
C LEU A 616 -9.96 5.09 32.91
N GLU A 617 -9.70 5.35 34.19
CA GLU A 617 -9.77 6.72 34.74
C GLU A 617 -8.48 7.53 34.50
N ASN A 618 -7.31 6.86 34.57
CA ASN A 618 -6.01 7.51 34.51
C ASN A 618 -5.28 7.29 33.20
N PHE A 619 -5.72 6.33 32.38
CA PHE A 619 -5.07 5.99 31.11
C PHE A 619 -6.07 5.99 29.96
N LYS A 620 -5.72 6.64 28.85
CA LYS A 620 -6.34 6.37 27.57
C LYS A 620 -5.84 5.03 27.02
N ARG A 621 -6.55 4.50 26.03
CA ARG A 621 -6.28 3.15 25.48
C ARG A 621 -4.84 2.96 24.98
N ASP A 622 -4.25 3.98 24.38
CA ASP A 622 -2.87 3.91 23.89
C ASP A 622 -1.85 4.16 25.00
N GLU A 623 -2.23 4.94 26.00
CA GLU A 623 -1.39 5.22 27.17
C GLU A 623 -1.25 3.98 28.05
N ILE A 624 -2.33 3.23 28.32
CA ILE A 624 -2.22 1.97 29.06
C ILE A 624 -1.41 0.92 28.31
N LYS A 625 -1.52 0.88 26.97
CA LYS A 625 -0.71 0.01 26.14
C LYS A 625 0.77 0.36 26.20
N ALA A 626 1.08 1.66 26.12
CA ALA A 626 2.45 2.17 26.25
C ALA A 626 3.00 1.85 27.67
N SER A 627 2.24 2.15 28.72
CA SER A 627 2.59 1.87 30.10
C SER A 627 2.90 0.39 30.37
N VAL A 628 2.09 -0.55 29.83
CA VAL A 628 2.37 -1.99 29.94
C VAL A 628 3.69 -2.35 29.29
N ILE A 629 3.99 -1.79 28.11
CA ILE A 629 5.22 -2.07 27.35
C ILE A 629 6.45 -1.45 28.04
N GLU A 630 6.35 -0.22 28.52
CA GLU A 630 7.40 0.50 29.24
C GLU A 630 7.78 -0.19 30.55
N ASN A 631 6.83 -0.84 31.20
CA ASN A 631 7.03 -1.65 32.41
C ASN A 631 7.39 -3.12 32.13
N GLY A 632 7.78 -3.47 30.90
CA GLY A 632 8.30 -4.78 30.50
C GLY A 632 7.23 -5.84 30.22
N GLY A 633 5.95 -5.49 30.21
CA GLY A 633 4.84 -6.39 29.89
C GLY A 633 4.56 -6.47 28.41
N LYS A 634 3.85 -7.51 27.97
CA LYS A 634 3.33 -7.68 26.62
C LYS A 634 1.85 -7.35 26.59
N TYR A 635 1.47 -6.35 25.79
CA TYR A 635 0.04 -6.01 25.64
C TYR A 635 -0.63 -6.91 24.60
N ALA A 636 -1.73 -7.59 25.00
CA ALA A 636 -2.50 -8.47 24.13
C ALA A 636 -3.61 -7.71 23.40
N SER A 637 -3.93 -8.14 22.18
CA SER A 637 -5.05 -7.57 21.40
C SER A 637 -6.41 -8.19 21.71
N GLY A 638 -6.45 -9.32 22.45
CA GLY A 638 -7.68 -10.02 22.76
C GLY A 638 -7.57 -10.99 23.93
N VAL A 639 -8.73 -11.44 24.46
CA VAL A 639 -8.80 -12.37 25.58
C VAL A 639 -8.43 -13.78 25.14
N SER A 640 -7.39 -14.35 25.74
CA SER A 640 -6.91 -15.72 25.51
C SER A 640 -6.38 -16.32 26.81
N GLY A 641 -6.27 -17.66 26.90
CA GLY A 641 -5.69 -18.35 28.03
C GLY A 641 -4.19 -18.08 28.30
N LYS A 642 -3.55 -17.29 27.44
CA LYS A 642 -2.16 -16.83 27.59
C LYS A 642 -2.04 -15.50 28.35
N LEU A 643 -3.17 -14.86 28.71
CA LEU A 643 -3.15 -13.65 29.50
C LEU A 643 -2.75 -13.94 30.93
N THR A 644 -1.81 -13.15 31.46
CA THR A 644 -1.46 -13.20 32.88
C THR A 644 -2.58 -12.57 33.71
N PHE A 645 -3.09 -11.42 33.26
CA PHE A 645 -4.28 -10.78 33.82
C PHE A 645 -4.92 -9.79 32.82
N MET A 646 -6.15 -9.39 33.14
CA MET A 646 -6.89 -8.40 32.38
C MET A 646 -7.25 -7.20 33.28
N ILE A 647 -6.89 -5.99 32.86
CA ILE A 647 -7.26 -4.75 33.53
C ILE A 647 -8.70 -4.42 33.10
N VAL A 648 -9.59 -4.20 34.09
CA VAL A 648 -11.00 -3.96 33.86
C VAL A 648 -11.37 -2.57 34.36
N GLY A 649 -11.69 -1.67 33.42
CA GLY A 649 -12.22 -0.34 33.71
C GLY A 649 -13.75 -0.33 33.75
N SER A 650 -14.34 0.87 33.91
CA SER A 650 -15.79 1.07 33.81
C SER A 650 -16.27 0.73 32.39
N ASP A 651 -17.53 0.30 32.27
CA ASP A 651 -18.15 -0.07 30.98
C ASP A 651 -17.42 -1.17 30.19
N ALA A 652 -16.70 -2.05 30.89
CA ALA A 652 -16.04 -3.18 30.24
C ALA A 652 -17.07 -4.13 29.62
N GLY A 653 -16.88 -4.46 28.34
CA GLY A 653 -17.80 -5.30 27.58
C GLY A 653 -17.98 -6.68 28.21
N LYS A 654 -19.22 -7.07 28.49
CA LYS A 654 -19.61 -8.32 29.17
C LYS A 654 -18.99 -9.56 28.51
N SER A 655 -18.94 -9.60 27.17
CA SER A 655 -18.34 -10.70 26.39
C SER A 655 -16.85 -10.94 26.71
N LYS A 656 -16.07 -9.88 26.96
CA LYS A 656 -14.65 -10.02 27.33
C LYS A 656 -14.48 -10.50 28.76
N ILE A 657 -15.35 -10.02 29.67
CA ILE A 657 -15.38 -10.45 31.06
C ILE A 657 -15.75 -11.93 31.16
N ASP A 658 -16.83 -12.34 30.49
CA ASP A 658 -17.30 -13.74 30.47
C ASP A 658 -16.24 -14.66 29.88
N LYS A 659 -15.56 -14.24 28.79
CA LYS A 659 -14.48 -15.00 28.17
C LYS A 659 -13.24 -15.07 29.06
N ALA A 660 -12.86 -14.02 29.75
CA ALA A 660 -11.76 -14.02 30.70
C ALA A 660 -12.07 -14.97 31.89
N THR A 661 -13.30 -14.89 32.39
CA THR A 661 -13.82 -15.79 33.47
C THR A 661 -13.79 -17.25 33.02
N SER A 662 -14.29 -17.56 31.83
CA SER A 662 -14.28 -18.93 31.27
C SER A 662 -12.91 -19.52 31.06
N LEU A 663 -11.90 -18.67 30.80
CA LEU A 663 -10.50 -19.05 30.60
C LEU A 663 -9.67 -18.98 31.88
N GLY A 664 -10.27 -18.63 33.03
CA GLY A 664 -9.57 -18.51 34.32
C GLY A 664 -8.56 -17.35 34.37
N VAL A 665 -8.72 -16.35 33.51
CA VAL A 665 -7.81 -15.19 33.46
C VAL A 665 -8.09 -14.28 34.66
N LYS A 666 -7.07 -13.94 35.44
CA LYS A 666 -7.19 -13.01 36.55
C LYS A 666 -7.60 -11.64 36.04
N MET A 667 -8.62 -11.03 36.64
CA MET A 667 -9.04 -9.67 36.37
C MET A 667 -8.61 -8.76 37.52
N ILE A 668 -8.07 -7.60 37.16
CA ILE A 668 -7.63 -6.58 38.13
C ILE A 668 -8.23 -5.22 37.76
N THR A 669 -8.30 -4.33 38.72
CA THR A 669 -8.71 -2.95 38.53
C THR A 669 -7.54 -2.10 38.00
N GLU A 670 -7.83 -0.90 37.51
CA GLU A 670 -6.81 0.07 37.13
C GLU A 670 -5.93 0.49 38.32
N ALA A 671 -6.51 0.63 39.50
CA ALA A 671 -5.80 0.97 40.72
C ALA A 671 -4.77 -0.11 41.11
N GLU A 672 -5.14 -1.39 41.03
CA GLU A 672 -4.23 -2.52 41.27
C GLU A 672 -3.10 -2.57 40.22
N TYR A 673 -3.41 -2.22 38.97
CA TYR A 673 -2.37 -2.10 37.93
C TYR A 673 -1.38 -0.98 38.24
N ILE A 674 -1.84 0.21 38.64
CA ILE A 674 -0.98 1.34 39.02
C ILE A 674 -0.08 0.95 40.21
N GLU A 675 -0.61 0.27 41.20
CA GLU A 675 0.18 -0.22 42.34
C GLU A 675 1.26 -1.22 41.91
N MET A 676 1.00 -2.04 40.88
CA MET A 676 1.98 -2.99 40.35
C MET A 676 3.15 -2.35 39.60
N ILE A 677 2.95 -1.14 39.03
CA ILE A 677 3.97 -0.43 38.26
C ILE A 677 4.62 0.73 39.01
N SER A 678 4.14 1.03 40.23
CA SER A 678 4.72 2.05 41.13
C SER A 678 5.85 1.45 41.94
#